data_feb58ffe1628d48b620aa2e0ca78ea2e
#
_entry.id   feb58ffe1628d48b620aa2e0ca78ea2e
#
_cell.length_a   1.000
_cell.length_b   1.000
_cell.length_c   1.000
_cell.angle_alpha   90.00
_cell.angle_beta   90.00
_cell.angle_gamma   90.00
#
_symmetry.space_group_name_H-M   'P 1'
#
loop_
_entity.id
_entity.type
_entity.pdbx_description
1 polymer ?
#
loop_
_entity_poly.entity_id
_entity_poly.type
_entity_poly.pdbx_seq_one_letter_code
_entity_poly.pdbx_strand_id
1 'polypeptide(L)'
;MRVYLIDGYSLLYRAFYALPQSISTSSGLPTNALYGFTSMLLKLLDSEEEVGLGVVWDGGMPKFRMEIFPEYKAQRSAMPEELRSQLDHLDEILDAMNIPAIRAEGFEADDALATMSRQVPEGVELFIVTGDQDAMQLVDGRVKVLRTTRGVSETKAYGRDEVVEEYGVTPEQIPDYKALTGDSSDNIPGVRGIGPKGAANLLREFGSLDGVYENLENISAKGTRKKLEEGRESAFMSLELAKMRFDVPVKFDPEMLHFEGVSPEIRDITRRYEFRTLESRLTELPVAGGEELPPLERLEVRVSDEPVELSFEPVAAAPVEDESGCWCVAVSEDEVRVTGGLPDFPVKVHDSKKLGVREADFDTYLAAYLVKPGLGSYELEPLAAERRMAEVELGHEDRAVAEAARRAALVYALSPRLEEELEAMGLARLYYDVELPLADVLGGIQEIGMPVDAGTLEEVGGELEGRISELEQHIYEDVGHPFNIGSPKQLGEVLFEEMGIPPVRKTKTGYSTDAKVLQQLAIQYPVADRIIEYRELTKLRGTYIDGLVKLISEDGRIHTTLNQTATSTGRVSSESPNLQNIPIRTQLGARIRDAFTASEGRKLVVADYSQIELRILAHMTGEPALVQSFTSGEDIHTRTASEVFDVRMESVTPELRRRAKMVNFGILYGISGFGLATRLGNVHPAEAERYIKRYFERYPRVTEFMQETLEEAEELGYSTTLFGRRRYVPELRNANKNVRKLGERIAFNARVQGTAADIIKVAMVDLAPRLGSLGADMIMQVHDELVFDVDEDNVEEVADLAVDRMVAAYNLRPPLEVEAKVGDRWGQVSPL
;
A
#
# COMPACT_ATOMS: atom_id res chain seq x y z
N MET A 1 22.08 -34.77 0.19
CA MET A 1 20.69 -34.25 0.42
C MET A 1 20.70 -33.31 1.62
N ARG A 2 20.13 -32.15 1.45
CA ARG A 2 19.85 -31.23 2.58
C ARG A 2 18.39 -31.32 2.97
N VAL A 3 18.13 -31.32 4.27
CA VAL A 3 16.76 -31.34 4.80
C VAL A 3 16.56 -30.11 5.68
N TYR A 4 15.47 -29.39 5.45
CA TYR A 4 15.02 -28.28 6.28
C TYR A 4 13.79 -28.69 7.08
N LEU A 5 13.91 -28.74 8.41
CA LEU A 5 12.80 -28.87 9.32
C LEU A 5 12.45 -27.49 9.88
N ILE A 6 11.23 -27.08 9.68
CA ILE A 6 10.78 -25.71 9.93
C ILE A 6 9.88 -25.70 11.16
N ASP A 7 10.22 -24.89 12.16
CA ASP A 7 9.32 -24.54 13.24
C ASP A 7 8.18 -23.67 12.68
N GLY A 8 7.01 -24.27 12.52
CA GLY A 8 5.88 -23.69 11.83
C GLY A 8 5.39 -22.39 12.46
N TYR A 9 5.18 -22.38 13.78
CA TYR A 9 4.71 -21.19 14.48
C TYR A 9 5.75 -20.08 14.52
N SER A 10 7.01 -20.41 14.73
CA SER A 10 8.09 -19.43 14.74
C SER A 10 8.16 -18.68 13.40
N LEU A 11 8.07 -19.43 12.30
CA LEU A 11 8.11 -18.85 10.95
C LEU A 11 6.83 -18.08 10.61
N LEU A 12 5.68 -18.60 10.99
CA LEU A 12 4.37 -17.98 10.73
C LEU A 12 4.20 -16.65 11.45
N TYR A 13 4.52 -16.58 12.74
CA TYR A 13 4.52 -15.32 13.49
C TYR A 13 5.50 -14.31 12.90
N ARG A 14 6.66 -14.80 12.44
CA ARG A 14 7.64 -13.96 11.78
C ARG A 14 7.09 -13.34 10.50
N ALA A 15 6.46 -14.13 9.65
CA ALA A 15 5.81 -13.67 8.42
C ALA A 15 4.73 -12.62 8.72
N PHE A 16 3.87 -12.90 9.70
CA PHE A 16 2.77 -12.03 10.10
C PHE A 16 3.23 -10.65 10.55
N TYR A 17 4.30 -10.57 11.37
CA TYR A 17 4.79 -9.28 11.87
C TYR A 17 5.78 -8.57 10.94
N ALA A 18 6.36 -9.28 9.97
CA ALA A 18 7.30 -8.69 9.02
C ALA A 18 6.62 -8.00 7.85
N LEU A 19 5.40 -8.41 7.50
CA LEU A 19 4.64 -7.89 6.38
C LEU A 19 3.45 -7.04 6.84
N PRO A 20 3.03 -6.05 6.03
CA PRO A 20 1.87 -5.21 6.36
C PRO A 20 0.60 -6.04 6.50
N GLN A 21 -0.20 -5.77 7.54
CA GLN A 21 -1.51 -6.42 7.75
C GLN A 21 -2.57 -6.01 6.70
N SER A 22 -2.26 -5.06 5.83
CA SER A 22 -3.10 -4.66 4.70
C SER A 22 -3.02 -5.63 3.51
N ILE A 23 -2.09 -6.59 3.52
CA ILE A 23 -2.02 -7.63 2.50
C ILE A 23 -3.17 -8.60 2.75
N SER A 24 -4.15 -8.58 1.85
CA SER A 24 -5.36 -9.41 1.91
C SER A 24 -5.86 -9.68 0.50
N THR A 25 -6.68 -10.73 0.35
CA THR A 25 -7.40 -10.95 -0.89
C THR A 25 -8.43 -9.86 -1.16
N SER A 26 -8.92 -9.77 -2.37
CA SER A 26 -10.03 -8.88 -2.76
C SER A 26 -11.32 -9.16 -1.98
N SER A 27 -11.49 -10.38 -1.45
CA SER A 27 -12.60 -10.78 -0.56
C SER A 27 -12.37 -10.41 0.92
N GLY A 28 -11.20 -9.83 1.27
CA GLY A 28 -10.89 -9.37 2.62
C GLY A 28 -10.22 -10.41 3.53
N LEU A 29 -9.86 -11.59 3.04
CA LEU A 29 -9.08 -12.56 3.82
C LEU A 29 -7.65 -12.03 4.01
N PRO A 30 -7.17 -11.82 5.24
CA PRO A 30 -5.76 -11.48 5.46
C PRO A 30 -4.85 -12.59 4.94
N THR A 31 -3.82 -12.23 4.17
CA THR A 31 -2.89 -13.20 3.56
C THR A 31 -1.42 -12.85 3.79
N ASN A 32 -1.13 -11.86 4.61
CA ASN A 32 0.26 -11.45 4.87
C ASN A 32 1.12 -12.56 5.47
N ALA A 33 0.59 -13.35 6.41
CA ALA A 33 1.32 -14.47 6.98
C ALA A 33 1.47 -15.62 5.98
N LEU A 34 0.43 -15.95 5.22
CA LEU A 34 0.46 -16.98 4.18
C LEU A 34 1.49 -16.62 3.10
N TYR A 35 1.44 -15.38 2.59
CA TYR A 35 2.37 -14.89 1.59
C TYR A 35 3.82 -14.93 2.09
N GLY A 36 4.08 -14.43 3.29
CA GLY A 36 5.43 -14.41 3.87
C GLY A 36 5.97 -15.80 4.14
N PHE A 37 5.13 -16.71 4.64
CA PHE A 37 5.49 -18.09 4.92
C PHE A 37 5.83 -18.83 3.60
N THR A 38 4.95 -18.76 2.60
CA THR A 38 5.18 -19.35 1.28
C THR A 38 6.45 -18.80 0.61
N SER A 39 6.68 -17.49 0.71
CA SER A 39 7.90 -16.86 0.19
C SER A 39 9.18 -17.38 0.86
N MET A 40 9.12 -17.72 2.16
CA MET A 40 10.26 -18.33 2.87
C MET A 40 10.49 -19.78 2.45
N LEU A 41 9.41 -20.56 2.24
CA LEU A 41 9.51 -21.91 1.70
C LEU A 41 10.18 -21.95 0.33
N LEU A 42 9.71 -21.09 -0.59
CA LEU A 42 10.30 -20.97 -1.93
C LEU A 42 11.78 -20.63 -1.88
N LYS A 43 12.19 -19.78 -0.95
CA LYS A 43 13.61 -19.44 -0.79
C LYS A 43 14.46 -20.63 -0.35
N LEU A 44 13.92 -21.52 0.47
CA LEU A 44 14.62 -22.74 0.87
C LEU A 44 14.74 -23.72 -0.31
N LEU A 45 13.73 -23.76 -1.17
CA LEU A 45 13.74 -24.58 -2.41
C LEU A 45 14.74 -24.06 -3.45
N ASP A 46 14.93 -22.74 -3.56
CA ASP A 46 15.89 -22.14 -4.52
C ASP A 46 17.36 -22.52 -4.25
N SER A 47 17.65 -23.12 -3.11
CA SER A 47 19.02 -23.25 -2.63
C SER A 47 19.82 -24.40 -3.21
N GLU A 48 19.20 -25.51 -3.70
CA GLU A 48 19.90 -26.71 -4.19
C GLU A 48 19.02 -27.68 -5.00
N GLU A 49 19.65 -28.62 -5.74
CA GLU A 49 18.95 -29.61 -6.61
C GLU A 49 18.26 -30.75 -5.84
N GLU A 50 18.72 -31.10 -4.63
CA GLU A 50 18.10 -32.17 -3.81
C GLU A 50 17.76 -31.64 -2.41
N VAL A 51 16.54 -31.18 -2.21
CA VAL A 51 16.06 -30.60 -0.96
C VAL A 51 14.95 -31.43 -0.36
N GLY A 52 15.01 -31.61 0.97
CA GLY A 52 13.90 -32.12 1.77
C GLY A 52 13.32 -31.00 2.63
N LEU A 53 12.00 -30.97 2.76
CA LEU A 53 11.26 -29.99 3.56
C LEU A 53 10.25 -30.65 4.46
N GLY A 54 10.07 -30.13 5.69
CA GLY A 54 8.99 -30.53 6.58
C GLY A 54 8.68 -29.40 7.55
N VAL A 55 7.41 -29.16 7.82
CA VAL A 55 6.96 -28.15 8.79
C VAL A 55 6.49 -28.86 10.05
N VAL A 56 7.09 -28.47 11.17
CA VAL A 56 6.79 -29.08 12.49
C VAL A 56 5.95 -28.10 13.31
N TRP A 57 4.81 -28.56 13.79
CA TRP A 57 3.85 -27.77 14.56
C TRP A 57 3.75 -28.21 16.01
N ASP A 58 3.43 -27.27 16.90
CA ASP A 58 3.06 -27.64 18.28
C ASP A 58 1.83 -28.54 18.27
N GLY A 59 1.90 -29.64 18.99
CA GLY A 59 0.81 -30.59 19.18
C GLY A 59 -0.05 -30.28 20.44
N GLY A 60 -0.03 -29.04 20.89
CA GLY A 60 -0.74 -28.58 22.08
C GLY A 60 0.18 -28.26 23.26
N MET A 61 -0.42 -27.96 24.40
CA MET A 61 0.36 -27.57 25.60
C MET A 61 1.14 -28.77 26.18
N PRO A 62 2.43 -28.62 26.47
CA PRO A 62 3.27 -29.71 26.99
C PRO A 62 2.95 -30.00 28.48
N LYS A 63 2.13 -31.00 28.72
CA LYS A 63 1.65 -31.35 30.05
C LYS A 63 2.80 -31.57 31.09
N PHE A 64 3.89 -32.19 30.66
CA PHE A 64 5.04 -32.44 31.50
C PHE A 64 5.75 -31.17 31.99
N ARG A 65 5.84 -30.11 31.14
CA ARG A 65 6.39 -28.81 31.58
C ARG A 65 5.43 -28.08 32.51
N MET A 66 4.13 -28.16 32.22
CA MET A 66 3.09 -27.59 33.09
C MET A 66 3.01 -28.27 34.47
N GLU A 67 3.32 -29.58 34.60
CA GLU A 67 3.43 -30.29 35.84
C GLU A 67 4.63 -29.83 36.68
N ILE A 68 5.75 -29.50 36.00
CA ILE A 68 6.95 -28.96 36.67
C ILE A 68 6.74 -27.50 37.11
N PHE A 69 6.17 -26.68 36.21
CA PHE A 69 5.96 -25.26 36.43
C PHE A 69 4.65 -24.80 35.82
N PRO A 70 3.57 -24.64 36.60
CA PRO A 70 2.25 -24.26 36.09
C PRO A 70 2.21 -22.90 35.40
N GLU A 71 3.17 -22.01 35.68
CA GLU A 71 3.29 -20.68 35.07
C GLU A 71 4.11 -20.67 33.77
N TYR A 72 4.53 -21.84 33.26
CA TYR A 72 5.25 -21.97 32.01
C TYR A 72 4.44 -21.35 30.87
N LYS A 73 5.05 -20.43 30.13
CA LYS A 73 4.43 -19.67 29.02
C LYS A 73 3.14 -18.90 29.38
N ALA A 74 2.83 -18.69 30.67
CA ALA A 74 1.59 -18.02 31.10
C ALA A 74 1.51 -16.54 30.66
N GLN A 75 2.63 -15.93 30.31
CA GLN A 75 2.69 -14.53 29.85
C GLN A 75 2.48 -14.37 28.34
N ARG A 76 2.40 -15.47 27.56
CA ARG A 76 2.17 -15.39 26.11
C ARG A 76 0.78 -14.84 25.82
N SER A 77 0.71 -13.82 25.00
CA SER A 77 -0.55 -13.27 24.47
C SER A 77 -1.27 -14.32 23.61
N ALA A 78 -2.60 -14.29 23.62
CA ALA A 78 -3.36 -15.09 22.69
C ALA A 78 -2.98 -14.74 21.23
N MET A 79 -3.03 -15.73 20.34
CA MET A 79 -2.79 -15.53 18.91
C MET A 79 -3.76 -14.47 18.36
N PRO A 80 -3.25 -13.47 17.61
CA PRO A 80 -4.10 -12.51 16.92
C PRO A 80 -5.15 -13.21 16.05
N GLU A 81 -6.37 -12.69 16.01
CA GLU A 81 -7.46 -13.31 15.28
C GLU A 81 -7.20 -13.29 13.77
N GLU A 82 -6.55 -12.24 13.28
CA GLU A 82 -6.11 -12.10 11.89
C GLU A 82 -5.06 -13.16 11.50
N LEU A 83 -4.24 -13.62 12.43
CA LEU A 83 -3.30 -14.71 12.19
C LEU A 83 -4.01 -16.06 12.27
N ARG A 84 -4.93 -16.21 13.21
CA ARG A 84 -5.71 -17.44 13.39
C ARG A 84 -6.54 -17.76 12.14
N SER A 85 -7.16 -16.74 11.54
CA SER A 85 -7.94 -16.91 10.29
C SER A 85 -7.12 -17.38 9.09
N GLN A 86 -5.80 -17.30 9.16
CA GLN A 86 -4.89 -17.74 8.09
C GLN A 86 -4.38 -19.18 8.30
N LEU A 87 -4.51 -19.76 9.49
CA LEU A 87 -3.95 -21.09 9.80
C LEU A 87 -4.56 -22.22 8.96
N ASP A 88 -5.89 -22.25 8.85
CA ASP A 88 -6.59 -23.31 8.11
C ASP A 88 -6.22 -23.27 6.62
N HIS A 89 -5.92 -22.10 6.10
CA HIS A 89 -5.49 -21.90 4.72
C HIS A 89 -4.02 -22.25 4.48
N LEU A 90 -3.20 -22.26 5.53
CA LEU A 90 -1.79 -22.63 5.43
C LEU A 90 -1.61 -24.13 5.20
N ASP A 91 -2.46 -24.95 5.83
CA ASP A 91 -2.45 -26.40 5.59
C ASP A 91 -2.77 -26.71 4.10
N GLU A 92 -3.72 -25.97 3.46
CA GLU A 92 -3.99 -26.11 2.00
C GLU A 92 -2.76 -25.76 1.14
N ILE A 93 -2.00 -24.74 1.52
CA ILE A 93 -0.78 -24.35 0.80
C ILE A 93 0.31 -25.41 0.94
N LEU A 94 0.51 -25.94 2.15
CA LEU A 94 1.47 -27.00 2.38
C LEU A 94 1.13 -28.28 1.62
N ASP A 95 -0.14 -28.65 1.61
CA ASP A 95 -0.65 -29.81 0.84
C ASP A 95 -0.41 -29.61 -0.66
N ALA A 96 -0.73 -28.42 -1.21
CA ALA A 96 -0.47 -28.10 -2.61
C ALA A 96 1.02 -28.01 -2.96
N MET A 97 1.88 -27.70 -2.00
CA MET A 97 3.33 -27.73 -2.15
C MET A 97 3.93 -29.12 -1.87
N ASN A 98 3.13 -30.11 -1.52
CA ASN A 98 3.58 -31.45 -1.09
C ASN A 98 4.62 -31.39 0.05
N ILE A 99 4.47 -30.46 0.97
CA ILE A 99 5.36 -30.31 2.13
C ILE A 99 4.67 -30.90 3.36
N PRO A 100 5.23 -31.97 3.97
CA PRO A 100 4.60 -32.63 5.10
C PRO A 100 4.52 -31.73 6.34
N ALA A 101 3.33 -31.69 6.95
CA ALA A 101 3.05 -31.07 8.24
C ALA A 101 3.15 -32.11 9.35
N ILE A 102 4.09 -31.93 10.29
CA ILE A 102 4.41 -32.89 11.34
C ILE A 102 3.89 -32.35 12.66
N ARG A 103 3.09 -33.14 13.38
CA ARG A 103 2.57 -32.80 14.71
C ARG A 103 2.64 -33.99 15.64
N ALA A 104 2.99 -33.76 16.92
CA ALA A 104 2.95 -34.78 17.97
C ALA A 104 2.08 -34.30 19.12
N GLU A 105 0.96 -34.94 19.38
CA GLU A 105 -0.02 -34.53 20.41
C GLU A 105 0.61 -34.47 21.80
N GLY A 106 0.46 -33.34 22.49
CA GLY A 106 0.99 -33.08 23.82
C GLY A 106 2.47 -32.71 23.89
N PHE A 107 3.12 -32.47 22.75
CA PHE A 107 4.50 -32.02 22.64
C PHE A 107 4.61 -30.72 21.86
N GLU A 108 5.65 -29.96 22.13
CA GLU A 108 5.99 -28.75 21.36
C GLU A 108 6.79 -29.12 20.10
N ALA A 109 6.78 -28.22 19.12
CA ALA A 109 7.57 -28.37 17.89
C ALA A 109 9.06 -28.59 18.20
N ASP A 110 9.60 -27.89 19.18
CA ASP A 110 11.00 -27.98 19.61
C ASP A 110 11.39 -29.41 20.06
N ASP A 111 10.50 -30.10 20.79
CA ASP A 111 10.73 -31.47 21.24
C ASP A 111 10.68 -32.47 20.07
N ALA A 112 9.77 -32.23 19.12
CA ALA A 112 9.70 -33.03 17.89
C ALA A 112 10.94 -32.80 17.00
N LEU A 113 11.37 -31.55 16.80
CA LEU A 113 12.60 -31.19 16.09
C LEU A 113 13.84 -31.84 16.75
N ALA A 114 13.91 -31.79 18.09
CA ALA A 114 14.99 -32.43 18.85
C ALA A 114 15.01 -33.95 18.66
N THR A 115 13.84 -34.59 18.71
CA THR A 115 13.75 -36.03 18.48
C THR A 115 14.18 -36.44 17.07
N MET A 116 13.72 -35.68 16.06
CA MET A 116 14.06 -35.94 14.67
C MET A 116 15.54 -35.66 14.39
N SER A 117 16.14 -34.65 15.02
CA SER A 117 17.57 -34.30 14.87
C SER A 117 18.52 -35.46 15.22
N ARG A 118 18.11 -36.31 16.18
CA ARG A 118 18.88 -37.50 16.60
C ARG A 118 18.76 -38.67 15.62
N GLN A 119 17.78 -38.66 14.76
CA GLN A 119 17.50 -39.73 13.79
C GLN A 119 18.09 -39.47 12.40
N VAL A 120 18.82 -38.36 12.21
CA VAL A 120 19.40 -37.95 10.92
C VAL A 120 20.44 -38.99 10.46
N PRO A 121 20.27 -39.64 9.28
CA PRO A 121 21.18 -40.62 8.78
C PRO A 121 22.50 -40.03 8.26
N GLU A 122 23.49 -40.89 8.02
CA GLU A 122 24.71 -40.44 7.37
C GLU A 122 24.46 -39.96 5.94
N GLY A 123 25.12 -38.86 5.55
CA GLY A 123 24.97 -38.25 4.22
C GLY A 123 23.84 -37.24 4.11
N VAL A 124 23.07 -37.00 5.18
CA VAL A 124 22.06 -35.96 5.27
C VAL A 124 22.55 -34.81 6.18
N GLU A 125 22.48 -33.59 5.69
CA GLU A 125 22.70 -32.38 6.46
C GLU A 125 21.33 -31.79 6.84
N LEU A 126 21.06 -31.65 8.15
CA LEU A 126 19.81 -31.11 8.67
C LEU A 126 19.95 -29.64 9.04
N PHE A 127 19.04 -28.81 8.52
CA PHE A 127 18.86 -27.42 8.96
C PHE A 127 17.53 -27.27 9.69
N ILE A 128 17.57 -26.83 10.94
CA ILE A 128 16.38 -26.46 11.72
C ILE A 128 16.13 -24.97 11.51
N VAL A 129 15.01 -24.62 10.88
CA VAL A 129 14.64 -23.25 10.57
C VAL A 129 13.71 -22.71 11.66
N THR A 130 14.22 -21.86 12.54
CA THR A 130 13.46 -21.28 13.63
C THR A 130 14.01 -19.92 14.04
N GLY A 131 13.19 -19.10 14.70
CA GLY A 131 13.61 -17.88 15.39
C GLY A 131 14.01 -18.14 16.84
N ASP A 132 13.72 -19.35 17.37
CA ASP A 132 13.97 -19.70 18.77
C ASP A 132 15.44 -19.98 19.02
N GLN A 133 15.94 -19.45 20.14
CA GLN A 133 17.33 -19.63 20.56
C GLN A 133 17.54 -20.98 21.22
N ASP A 134 16.50 -21.61 21.71
CA ASP A 134 16.58 -22.89 22.39
C ASP A 134 17.01 -24.02 21.46
N ALA A 135 16.69 -23.90 20.18
CA ALA A 135 17.15 -24.82 19.14
C ALA A 135 18.67 -24.89 18.99
N MET A 136 19.43 -23.93 19.53
CA MET A 136 20.90 -23.96 19.51
C MET A 136 21.49 -25.16 20.26
N GLN A 137 20.75 -25.76 21.19
CA GLN A 137 21.15 -27.00 21.89
C GLN A 137 21.21 -28.23 20.97
N LEU A 138 20.59 -28.14 19.79
CA LEU A 138 20.50 -29.24 18.82
C LEU A 138 21.67 -29.25 17.81
N VAL A 139 22.47 -28.19 17.78
CA VAL A 139 23.57 -28.01 16.84
C VAL A 139 24.67 -29.04 17.10
N ASP A 140 25.01 -29.80 16.06
CA ASP A 140 26.11 -30.77 16.09
C ASP A 140 26.86 -30.83 14.73
N GLY A 141 27.57 -31.91 14.44
CA GLY A 141 28.30 -32.06 13.19
C GLY A 141 27.41 -32.22 11.93
N ARG A 142 26.13 -32.53 12.10
CA ARG A 142 25.17 -32.79 11.00
C ARG A 142 23.97 -31.86 11.05
N VAL A 143 23.72 -31.27 12.19
CA VAL A 143 22.57 -30.40 12.46
C VAL A 143 23.03 -28.95 12.63
N LYS A 144 22.47 -28.06 11.85
CA LYS A 144 22.64 -26.62 11.95
C LYS A 144 21.31 -25.93 12.20
N VAL A 145 21.33 -24.78 12.88
CA VAL A 145 20.14 -23.93 13.04
C VAL A 145 20.22 -22.77 12.07
N LEU A 146 19.18 -22.61 11.24
CA LEU A 146 19.02 -21.49 10.33
C LEU A 146 18.06 -20.49 10.97
N ARG A 147 18.63 -19.41 11.52
CA ARG A 147 17.86 -18.39 12.21
C ARG A 147 17.54 -17.22 11.28
N THR A 148 16.29 -16.80 11.25
CA THR A 148 15.88 -15.59 10.54
C THR A 148 16.28 -14.34 11.33
N THR A 149 17.06 -13.43 10.72
CA THR A 149 17.63 -12.25 11.40
C THR A 149 16.85 -10.97 11.11
N ARG A 150 16.45 -10.71 9.85
CA ARG A 150 15.72 -9.50 9.47
C ARG A 150 14.69 -9.79 8.38
N GLY A 151 13.45 -9.30 8.58
CA GLY A 151 12.35 -9.53 7.63
C GLY A 151 12.07 -11.02 7.43
N VAL A 152 11.60 -11.38 6.25
CA VAL A 152 11.34 -12.77 5.82
C VAL A 152 12.50 -13.37 5.03
N SER A 153 13.53 -12.60 4.69
CA SER A 153 14.54 -12.98 3.70
C SER A 153 15.97 -13.13 4.23
N GLU A 154 16.32 -12.55 5.37
CA GLU A 154 17.68 -12.65 5.89
C GLU A 154 17.80 -13.78 6.92
N THR A 155 18.67 -14.75 6.64
CA THR A 155 18.95 -15.91 7.50
C THR A 155 20.43 -15.99 7.83
N LYS A 156 20.75 -16.47 9.06
CA LYS A 156 22.11 -16.80 9.49
C LYS A 156 22.14 -18.26 9.94
N ALA A 157 23.07 -19.02 9.41
CA ALA A 157 23.29 -20.40 9.84
C ALA A 157 24.19 -20.44 11.07
N TYR A 158 23.82 -21.25 12.03
CA TYR A 158 24.56 -21.51 13.27
C TYR A 158 25.05 -22.96 13.27
N GLY A 159 26.32 -23.13 13.16
CA GLY A 159 27.03 -24.33 13.55
C GLY A 159 27.62 -24.17 14.96
N ARG A 160 28.47 -25.12 15.37
CA ARG A 160 29.08 -25.14 16.71
C ARG A 160 29.87 -23.87 17.02
N ASP A 161 30.67 -23.42 16.07
CA ASP A 161 31.54 -22.26 16.26
C ASP A 161 30.74 -20.96 16.42
N GLU A 162 29.69 -20.76 15.63
CA GLU A 162 28.80 -19.60 15.71
C GLU A 162 28.03 -19.56 17.04
N VAL A 163 27.61 -20.72 17.56
CA VAL A 163 26.99 -20.82 18.90
C VAL A 163 27.97 -20.38 19.97
N VAL A 164 29.20 -20.88 19.95
CA VAL A 164 30.25 -20.52 20.91
C VAL A 164 30.61 -19.03 20.82
N GLU A 165 30.69 -18.49 19.60
CA GLU A 165 30.98 -17.06 19.39
C GLU A 165 29.88 -16.16 19.97
N GLU A 166 28.59 -16.49 19.76
CA GLU A 166 27.46 -15.65 20.14
C GLU A 166 27.09 -15.80 21.62
N TYR A 167 27.08 -17.03 22.15
CA TYR A 167 26.64 -17.31 23.53
C TYR A 167 27.78 -17.51 24.54
N GLY A 168 28.97 -17.78 24.08
CA GLY A 168 30.14 -18.06 24.91
C GLY A 168 30.11 -19.45 25.57
N VAL A 169 29.23 -20.34 25.14
CA VAL A 169 29.03 -21.71 25.59
C VAL A 169 28.86 -22.65 24.40
N THR A 170 29.11 -23.95 24.61
CA THR A 170 28.87 -24.95 23.56
C THR A 170 27.38 -25.26 23.40
N PRO A 171 26.94 -25.83 22.24
CA PRO A 171 25.55 -26.25 22.06
C PRO A 171 25.02 -27.11 23.19
N GLU A 172 25.78 -28.05 23.68
CA GLU A 172 25.40 -28.96 24.78
C GLU A 172 25.19 -28.22 26.11
N GLN A 173 25.79 -27.04 26.27
CA GLN A 173 25.66 -26.20 27.47
C GLN A 173 24.51 -25.19 27.38
N ILE A 174 23.78 -25.09 26.27
CA ILE A 174 22.68 -24.16 26.15
C ILE A 174 21.56 -24.37 27.18
N PRO A 175 21.15 -25.62 27.53
CA PRO A 175 20.17 -25.83 28.63
C PRO A 175 20.69 -25.33 29.98
N ASP A 176 21.97 -25.59 30.31
CA ASP A 176 22.60 -25.10 31.56
C ASP A 176 22.71 -23.58 31.58
N TYR A 177 23.00 -22.99 30.41
CA TYR A 177 23.02 -21.51 30.21
C TYR A 177 21.66 -20.88 30.48
N LYS A 178 20.59 -21.48 29.93
CA LYS A 178 19.20 -21.04 30.19
C LYS A 178 18.77 -21.28 31.64
N ALA A 179 19.22 -22.36 32.25
CA ALA A 179 19.00 -22.65 33.67
C ALA A 179 19.55 -21.56 34.60
N LEU A 180 20.69 -20.95 34.21
CA LEU A 180 21.31 -19.86 34.96
C LEU A 180 20.71 -18.49 34.62
N THR A 181 20.47 -18.20 33.33
CA THR A 181 20.03 -16.88 32.89
C THR A 181 18.52 -16.68 32.99
N GLY A 182 17.75 -17.76 32.92
CA GLY A 182 16.32 -17.75 32.71
C GLY A 182 15.94 -17.44 31.27
N ASP A 183 14.65 -17.50 30.95
CA ASP A 183 14.06 -17.07 29.71
C ASP A 183 12.73 -16.35 29.98
N SER A 184 12.68 -15.06 29.60
CA SER A 184 11.48 -14.25 29.80
C SER A 184 10.36 -14.56 28.80
N SER A 185 10.68 -15.16 27.63
CA SER A 185 9.69 -15.53 26.62
C SER A 185 8.86 -16.74 27.05
N ASP A 186 9.49 -17.68 27.76
CA ASP A 186 8.88 -18.90 28.23
C ASP A 186 8.57 -18.88 29.74
N ASN A 187 8.80 -17.74 30.38
CA ASN A 187 8.63 -17.54 31.82
C ASN A 187 9.52 -18.46 32.68
N ILE A 188 10.70 -18.83 32.16
CA ILE A 188 11.68 -19.64 32.91
C ILE A 188 12.47 -18.70 33.80
N PRO A 189 12.45 -18.91 35.13
CA PRO A 189 12.95 -17.92 36.09
C PRO A 189 14.48 -17.81 36.15
N GLY A 190 15.23 -18.88 35.94
CA GLY A 190 16.69 -18.91 36.08
C GLY A 190 17.17 -18.62 37.52
N VAL A 191 18.40 -18.10 37.62
CA VAL A 191 18.99 -17.63 38.87
C VAL A 191 18.99 -16.10 38.90
N ARG A 192 18.21 -15.51 39.80
CA ARG A 192 18.06 -14.06 39.91
C ARG A 192 19.38 -13.33 40.06
N GLY A 193 19.71 -12.51 39.07
CA GLY A 193 20.92 -11.67 39.03
C GLY A 193 22.16 -12.37 38.47
N ILE A 194 22.01 -13.54 37.85
CA ILE A 194 22.99 -14.13 36.98
C ILE A 194 22.58 -13.78 35.52
N GLY A 195 23.38 -12.98 34.86
CA GLY A 195 23.13 -12.60 33.47
C GLY A 195 24.01 -13.38 32.49
N PRO A 196 23.81 -13.15 31.16
CA PRO A 196 24.48 -13.89 30.08
C PRO A 196 25.99 -14.08 30.25
N LYS A 197 26.73 -13.00 30.48
CA LYS A 197 28.19 -13.07 30.70
C LYS A 197 28.59 -13.88 31.94
N GLY A 198 27.80 -13.78 33.01
CA GLY A 198 28.04 -14.52 34.25
C GLY A 198 27.83 -16.01 34.08
N ALA A 199 26.75 -16.41 33.43
CA ALA A 199 26.43 -17.80 33.11
C ALA A 199 27.47 -18.42 32.19
N ALA A 200 27.83 -17.74 31.09
CA ALA A 200 28.86 -18.21 30.15
C ALA A 200 30.23 -18.42 30.83
N ASN A 201 30.65 -17.54 31.76
CA ASN A 201 31.89 -17.70 32.50
C ASN A 201 31.85 -18.89 33.46
N LEU A 202 30.73 -19.08 34.20
CA LEU A 202 30.56 -20.19 35.10
C LEU A 202 30.60 -21.53 34.33
N LEU A 203 29.89 -21.63 33.22
CA LEU A 203 29.86 -22.86 32.44
C LEU A 203 31.19 -23.16 31.72
N ARG A 204 31.92 -22.14 31.36
CA ARG A 204 33.28 -22.31 30.81
C ARG A 204 34.27 -22.84 31.85
N GLU A 205 34.12 -22.42 33.12
CA GLU A 205 35.00 -22.81 34.23
C GLU A 205 34.63 -24.18 34.80
N PHE A 206 33.35 -24.48 34.95
CA PHE A 206 32.86 -25.66 35.67
C PHE A 206 32.14 -26.68 34.78
N GLY A 207 31.97 -26.41 33.48
CA GLY A 207 31.49 -27.35 32.47
C GLY A 207 29.98 -27.48 32.37
N SER A 208 29.24 -27.58 33.49
CA SER A 208 27.78 -27.77 33.53
C SER A 208 27.17 -27.10 34.74
N LEU A 209 25.84 -27.05 34.79
CA LEU A 209 25.12 -26.56 35.99
C LEU A 209 25.48 -27.40 37.25
N ASP A 210 25.51 -28.73 37.13
CA ASP A 210 25.94 -29.60 38.24
C ASP A 210 27.37 -29.27 38.66
N GLY A 211 28.32 -29.11 37.73
CA GLY A 211 29.67 -28.70 37.98
C GLY A 211 29.79 -27.36 38.70
N VAL A 212 28.93 -26.38 38.35
CA VAL A 212 28.87 -25.10 39.09
C VAL A 212 28.44 -25.30 40.52
N TYR A 213 27.41 -26.12 40.78
CA TYR A 213 26.91 -26.35 42.14
C TYR A 213 27.81 -27.26 42.96
N GLU A 214 28.53 -28.19 42.40
CA GLU A 214 29.54 -29.01 43.05
C GLU A 214 30.77 -28.20 43.48
N ASN A 215 31.06 -27.12 42.76
CA ASN A 215 32.21 -26.25 42.96
C ASN A 215 31.85 -24.88 43.55
N LEU A 216 30.73 -24.70 44.20
CA LEU A 216 30.28 -23.41 44.76
C LEU A 216 31.32 -22.71 45.63
N GLU A 217 32.06 -23.48 46.42
CA GLU A 217 33.11 -22.95 47.30
C GLU A 217 34.31 -22.36 46.55
N ASN A 218 34.54 -22.83 45.33
CA ASN A 218 35.62 -22.38 44.43
C ASN A 218 35.27 -21.09 43.70
N ILE A 219 34.01 -20.64 43.72
CA ILE A 219 33.58 -19.39 43.08
C ILE A 219 34.08 -18.20 43.92
N SER A 220 35.05 -17.49 43.41
CA SER A 220 35.72 -16.37 44.07
C SER A 220 34.80 -15.19 44.42
N ALA A 221 33.79 -14.94 43.60
CA ALA A 221 32.85 -13.84 43.74
C ALA A 221 31.74 -14.17 44.75
N LYS A 222 31.90 -13.74 46.01
CA LYS A 222 30.97 -13.99 47.11
C LYS A 222 29.51 -13.66 46.76
N GLY A 223 29.26 -12.56 46.00
CA GLY A 223 27.93 -12.17 45.57
C GLY A 223 27.29 -13.17 44.57
N THR A 224 28.06 -13.72 43.66
CA THR A 224 27.63 -14.75 42.72
C THR A 224 27.33 -16.06 43.45
N ARG A 225 28.21 -16.48 44.37
CA ARG A 225 28.00 -17.68 45.17
C ARG A 225 26.68 -17.61 45.92
N LYS A 226 26.42 -16.50 46.63
CA LYS A 226 25.19 -16.31 47.39
C LYS A 226 23.95 -16.42 46.51
N LYS A 227 23.95 -15.81 45.30
CA LYS A 227 22.85 -15.88 44.36
C LYS A 227 22.60 -17.32 43.87
N LEU A 228 23.65 -18.07 43.61
CA LEU A 228 23.55 -19.48 43.22
C LEU A 228 22.99 -20.34 44.36
N GLU A 229 23.48 -20.13 45.60
CA GLU A 229 22.95 -20.82 46.81
C GLU A 229 21.44 -20.55 46.97
N GLU A 230 21.01 -19.30 46.91
CA GLU A 230 19.61 -18.89 47.06
C GLU A 230 18.74 -19.34 45.87
N GLY A 231 19.32 -19.47 44.67
CA GLY A 231 18.61 -19.80 43.46
C GLY A 231 18.68 -21.28 43.03
N ARG A 232 19.21 -22.18 43.85
CA ARG A 232 19.48 -23.59 43.49
C ARG A 232 18.26 -24.32 42.95
N GLU A 233 17.15 -24.28 43.67
CA GLU A 233 15.91 -24.95 43.26
C GLU A 233 15.38 -24.39 41.93
N SER A 234 15.40 -23.06 41.78
CA SER A 234 15.01 -22.39 40.55
C SER A 234 15.90 -22.77 39.37
N ALA A 235 17.22 -22.90 39.57
CA ALA A 235 18.15 -23.29 38.54
C ALA A 235 17.88 -24.69 37.98
N PHE A 236 17.71 -25.68 38.85
CA PHE A 236 17.45 -27.05 38.44
C PHE A 236 16.05 -27.22 37.84
N MET A 237 15.03 -26.53 38.35
CA MET A 237 13.72 -26.47 37.72
C MET A 237 13.83 -25.85 36.34
N SER A 238 14.55 -24.74 36.18
CA SER A 238 14.77 -24.08 34.92
C SER A 238 15.55 -24.97 33.93
N LEU A 239 16.48 -25.78 34.38
CA LEU A 239 17.19 -26.76 33.56
C LEU A 239 16.24 -27.79 32.96
N GLU A 240 15.34 -28.33 33.76
CA GLU A 240 14.36 -29.33 33.30
C GLU A 240 13.33 -28.70 32.30
N LEU A 241 13.01 -27.44 32.48
CA LEU A 241 12.15 -26.71 31.54
C LEU A 241 12.86 -26.39 30.21
N ALA A 242 14.15 -26.05 30.23
CA ALA A 242 14.94 -25.66 29.07
C ALA A 242 15.42 -26.87 28.23
N LYS A 243 15.47 -28.07 28.81
CA LYS A 243 15.83 -29.28 28.08
C LYS A 243 14.74 -29.71 27.13
N MET A 244 15.10 -29.92 25.86
CA MET A 244 14.22 -30.54 24.88
C MET A 244 14.14 -32.06 25.10
N ARG A 245 12.99 -32.64 24.75
CA ARG A 245 12.74 -34.06 24.75
C ARG A 245 13.25 -34.70 23.44
N PHE A 246 13.73 -35.94 23.54
CA PHE A 246 14.24 -36.71 22.41
C PHE A 246 13.47 -38.04 22.21
N ASP A 247 12.36 -38.20 22.89
CA ASP A 247 11.51 -39.39 22.91
C ASP A 247 10.08 -39.14 22.43
N VAL A 248 9.88 -38.06 21.63
CA VAL A 248 8.60 -37.76 21.02
C VAL A 248 8.27 -38.81 19.96
N PRO A 249 7.01 -39.25 19.82
CA PRO A 249 6.63 -40.26 18.85
C PRO A 249 6.57 -39.73 17.39
N VAL A 250 7.71 -39.18 16.92
CA VAL A 250 7.92 -38.71 15.54
C VAL A 250 9.09 -39.44 14.89
N LYS A 251 9.07 -39.54 13.56
CA LYS A 251 10.11 -40.21 12.80
C LYS A 251 10.72 -39.24 11.79
N PHE A 252 12.05 -39.24 11.71
CA PHE A 252 12.75 -38.57 10.61
C PHE A 252 12.81 -39.54 9.42
N ASP A 253 12.11 -39.23 8.36
CA ASP A 253 12.04 -40.05 7.16
C ASP A 253 12.47 -39.21 5.96
N PRO A 254 13.70 -39.39 5.45
CA PRO A 254 14.20 -38.60 4.33
C PRO A 254 13.38 -38.73 3.06
N GLU A 255 12.75 -39.90 2.83
CA GLU A 255 11.93 -40.13 1.64
C GLU A 255 10.62 -39.33 1.72
N MET A 256 9.97 -39.31 2.91
CA MET A 256 8.76 -38.50 3.14
C MET A 256 9.05 -37.00 3.06
N LEU A 257 10.24 -36.56 3.46
CA LEU A 257 10.65 -35.16 3.47
C LEU A 257 11.19 -34.67 2.12
N HIS A 258 11.53 -35.59 1.20
CA HIS A 258 12.07 -35.21 -0.11
C HIS A 258 11.04 -34.41 -0.92
N PHE A 259 11.45 -33.26 -1.42
CA PHE A 259 10.57 -32.41 -2.24
C PHE A 259 10.60 -32.91 -3.70
N GLU A 260 9.51 -33.56 -4.10
CA GLU A 260 9.36 -34.09 -5.46
C GLU A 260 8.69 -33.09 -6.43
N GLY A 261 8.18 -32.01 -5.89
CA GLY A 261 7.44 -31.00 -6.65
C GLY A 261 6.08 -30.65 -6.04
N VAL A 262 5.39 -29.72 -6.69
CA VAL A 262 4.08 -29.21 -6.26
C VAL A 262 2.92 -30.04 -6.83
N SER A 263 1.77 -29.97 -6.20
CA SER A 263 0.50 -30.50 -6.77
C SER A 263 0.05 -29.64 -7.96
N PRO A 264 -0.66 -30.22 -8.95
CA PRO A 264 -1.32 -29.45 -10.02
C PRO A 264 -2.27 -28.34 -9.50
N GLU A 265 -2.80 -28.51 -8.31
CA GLU A 265 -3.72 -27.56 -7.65
C GLU A 265 -3.02 -26.27 -7.19
N ILE A 266 -1.70 -26.20 -7.22
CA ILE A 266 -0.93 -25.04 -6.74
C ILE A 266 -1.34 -23.74 -7.45
N ARG A 267 -1.73 -23.80 -8.71
CA ARG A 267 -2.23 -22.64 -9.47
C ARG A 267 -3.55 -22.11 -8.92
N ASP A 268 -4.48 -22.99 -8.57
CA ASP A 268 -5.77 -22.60 -8.03
C ASP A 268 -5.62 -22.04 -6.61
N ILE A 269 -4.68 -22.56 -5.84
CA ILE A 269 -4.31 -22.08 -4.51
C ILE A 269 -3.69 -20.67 -4.61
N THR A 270 -2.73 -20.46 -5.51
CA THR A 270 -2.09 -19.14 -5.68
C THR A 270 -3.07 -18.06 -6.11
N ARG A 271 -4.04 -18.41 -6.95
CA ARG A 271 -5.12 -17.50 -7.37
C ARG A 271 -6.12 -17.23 -6.26
N ARG A 272 -6.53 -18.25 -5.52
CA ARG A 272 -7.44 -18.11 -4.38
C ARG A 272 -6.89 -17.13 -3.34
N TYR A 273 -5.58 -17.17 -3.05
CA TYR A 273 -4.92 -16.27 -2.11
C TYR A 273 -4.31 -15.03 -2.76
N GLU A 274 -4.49 -14.84 -4.06
CA GLU A 274 -3.99 -13.72 -4.85
C GLU A 274 -2.48 -13.50 -4.72
N PHE A 275 -1.70 -14.59 -4.77
CA PHE A 275 -0.24 -14.60 -4.64
C PHE A 275 0.47 -14.25 -5.95
N ARG A 276 0.11 -13.13 -6.57
CA ARG A 276 0.55 -12.74 -7.91
C ARG A 276 2.05 -12.79 -8.14
N THR A 277 2.83 -12.26 -7.19
CA THR A 277 4.30 -12.26 -7.29
C THR A 277 4.96 -13.59 -6.97
N LEU A 278 4.26 -14.53 -6.36
CA LEU A 278 4.73 -15.89 -6.09
C LEU A 278 4.23 -16.90 -7.12
N GLU A 279 3.22 -16.53 -7.93
CA GLU A 279 2.61 -17.46 -8.89
C GLU A 279 3.63 -18.00 -9.89
N SER A 280 4.44 -17.13 -10.53
CA SER A 280 5.47 -17.57 -11.47
C SER A 280 6.44 -18.53 -10.83
N ARG A 281 6.96 -18.22 -9.65
CA ARG A 281 7.92 -19.06 -8.92
C ARG A 281 7.34 -20.41 -8.49
N LEU A 282 6.08 -20.43 -8.06
CA LEU A 282 5.38 -21.64 -7.66
C LEU A 282 5.05 -22.54 -8.87
N THR A 283 4.74 -21.93 -10.00
CA THR A 283 4.39 -22.66 -11.23
C THR A 283 5.62 -23.12 -12.04
N GLU A 284 6.80 -22.56 -11.77
CA GLU A 284 8.09 -23.03 -12.31
C GLU A 284 8.65 -24.26 -11.56
N LEU A 285 8.13 -24.58 -10.37
CA LEU A 285 8.53 -25.77 -9.64
C LEU A 285 8.07 -27.04 -10.37
N PRO A 286 8.82 -28.16 -10.26
CA PRO A 286 8.40 -29.43 -10.82
C PRO A 286 7.06 -29.86 -10.24
N VAL A 287 6.27 -30.60 -11.01
CA VAL A 287 5.01 -31.19 -10.54
C VAL A 287 5.27 -32.61 -10.08
N ALA A 288 4.80 -32.96 -8.90
CA ALA A 288 4.97 -34.29 -8.32
C ALA A 288 4.30 -35.34 -9.20
N GLY A 289 4.96 -36.52 -9.34
CA GLY A 289 4.46 -37.59 -10.18
C GLY A 289 4.71 -37.40 -11.68
N GLY A 290 5.40 -36.33 -12.10
CA GLY A 290 5.69 -36.06 -13.51
C GLY A 290 4.47 -35.68 -14.35
N GLU A 291 3.37 -35.31 -13.69
CA GLU A 291 2.21 -34.71 -14.34
C GLU A 291 2.59 -33.29 -14.78
N GLU A 292 2.21 -32.92 -16.01
CA GLU A 292 2.32 -31.51 -16.43
C GLU A 292 1.18 -30.73 -15.79
N LEU A 293 1.48 -29.49 -15.32
CA LEU A 293 0.41 -28.55 -14.94
C LEU A 293 -0.56 -28.45 -16.12
N PRO A 294 -1.89 -28.37 -15.86
CA PRO A 294 -2.85 -28.14 -16.95
C PRO A 294 -2.36 -26.98 -17.80
N PRO A 295 -2.18 -27.19 -19.12
CA PRO A 295 -1.58 -26.17 -19.96
C PRO A 295 -2.42 -24.88 -19.86
N LEU A 296 -1.71 -23.75 -19.77
CA LEU A 296 -2.30 -22.46 -20.10
C LEU A 296 -2.83 -22.56 -21.55
N GLU A 297 -3.89 -21.87 -21.88
CA GLU A 297 -4.28 -21.74 -23.29
C GLU A 297 -3.08 -21.22 -24.08
N ARG A 298 -2.56 -22.07 -24.96
CA ARG A 298 -1.48 -21.70 -25.87
C ARG A 298 -2.07 -21.06 -27.09
N LEU A 299 -1.63 -19.85 -27.38
CA LEU A 299 -1.89 -19.19 -28.64
C LEU A 299 -0.70 -19.49 -29.56
N GLU A 300 -0.88 -20.36 -30.54
CA GLU A 300 0.08 -20.57 -31.62
C GLU A 300 -0.10 -19.49 -32.66
N VAL A 301 0.84 -18.55 -32.73
CA VAL A 301 0.69 -17.36 -33.58
C VAL A 301 1.73 -17.34 -34.69
N ARG A 302 1.29 -17.22 -35.91
CA ARG A 302 2.13 -17.02 -37.08
C ARG A 302 2.38 -15.53 -37.31
N VAL A 303 3.64 -15.13 -37.43
CA VAL A 303 4.01 -13.76 -37.82
C VAL A 303 4.30 -13.71 -39.33
N SER A 304 3.73 -12.74 -40.01
CA SER A 304 3.93 -12.56 -41.47
C SER A 304 4.11 -11.09 -41.81
N ASP A 305 4.78 -10.83 -42.94
CA ASP A 305 4.94 -9.51 -43.55
C ASP A 305 3.87 -9.22 -44.66
N GLU A 306 2.78 -10.01 -44.68
CA GLU A 306 1.69 -9.76 -45.63
C GLU A 306 0.97 -8.47 -45.29
N PRO A 307 0.53 -7.68 -46.29
CA PRO A 307 -0.22 -6.44 -46.04
C PRO A 307 -1.51 -6.72 -45.26
N VAL A 308 -1.78 -5.85 -44.28
CA VAL A 308 -3.08 -5.88 -43.57
C VAL A 308 -4.12 -5.29 -44.55
N GLU A 309 -5.09 -6.09 -44.97
CA GLU A 309 -6.22 -5.60 -45.75
C GLU A 309 -7.15 -4.77 -44.84
N LEU A 310 -7.77 -3.72 -45.38
CA LEU A 310 -8.77 -2.90 -44.71
C LEU A 310 -9.85 -3.81 -44.11
N SER A 311 -9.94 -3.86 -42.80
CA SER A 311 -10.97 -4.59 -42.06
C SER A 311 -11.96 -3.60 -41.46
N PHE A 312 -13.24 -3.95 -41.43
CA PHE A 312 -14.26 -3.23 -40.69
C PHE A 312 -14.32 -3.70 -39.23
N GLU A 313 -13.65 -4.80 -38.91
CA GLU A 313 -13.53 -5.29 -37.53
C GLU A 313 -12.26 -4.77 -36.92
N PRO A 314 -12.32 -4.32 -35.64
CA PRO A 314 -11.14 -3.82 -34.92
C PRO A 314 -10.08 -4.89 -34.75
N VAL A 315 -8.83 -4.56 -35.06
CA VAL A 315 -7.67 -5.42 -34.91
C VAL A 315 -6.87 -5.01 -33.67
N ALA A 316 -6.12 -5.94 -33.08
CA ALA A 316 -5.24 -5.61 -31.97
C ALA A 316 -3.85 -5.21 -32.48
N ALA A 317 -3.27 -4.15 -31.92
CA ALA A 317 -1.99 -3.62 -32.34
C ALA A 317 -1.04 -3.36 -31.18
N ALA A 318 0.25 -3.60 -31.40
CA ALA A 318 1.34 -3.24 -30.49
C ALA A 318 2.56 -2.73 -31.28
N PRO A 319 3.26 -1.68 -30.77
CA PRO A 319 4.44 -1.15 -31.44
C PRO A 319 5.63 -2.09 -31.27
N VAL A 320 6.50 -2.14 -32.27
CA VAL A 320 7.83 -2.74 -32.17
C VAL A 320 8.72 -1.73 -31.42
N GLU A 321 9.30 -2.14 -30.30
CA GLU A 321 10.12 -1.26 -29.44
C GLU A 321 11.54 -1.13 -30.01
N ASP A 322 11.65 -0.54 -31.22
CA ASP A 322 12.91 -0.20 -31.86
C ASP A 322 12.79 1.12 -32.64
N GLU A 323 13.83 1.52 -33.38
CA GLU A 323 13.83 2.76 -34.19
C GLU A 323 13.08 2.61 -35.53
N SER A 324 12.50 1.45 -35.85
CA SER A 324 11.86 1.17 -37.14
C SER A 324 10.50 1.87 -37.32
N GLY A 325 9.80 2.18 -36.24
CA GLY A 325 8.43 2.68 -36.25
C GLY A 325 7.40 1.63 -36.69
N CYS A 326 7.77 0.36 -36.73
CA CYS A 326 6.89 -0.74 -37.13
C CYS A 326 5.89 -1.09 -36.04
N TRP A 327 4.77 -1.70 -36.43
CA TRP A 327 3.73 -2.23 -35.54
C TRP A 327 3.43 -3.67 -35.89
N CYS A 328 3.09 -4.45 -34.86
CA CYS A 328 2.53 -5.78 -35.03
C CYS A 328 1.01 -5.70 -34.84
N VAL A 329 0.27 -6.28 -35.76
CA VAL A 329 -1.18 -6.24 -35.83
C VAL A 329 -1.74 -7.65 -35.85
N ALA A 330 -2.44 -8.05 -34.80
CA ALA A 330 -3.15 -9.32 -34.74
C ALA A 330 -4.47 -9.21 -35.52
N VAL A 331 -4.55 -9.95 -36.58
CA VAL A 331 -5.72 -9.97 -37.49
C VAL A 331 -6.65 -11.14 -37.21
N SER A 332 -6.16 -12.15 -36.49
CA SER A 332 -6.92 -13.28 -35.95
C SER A 332 -6.25 -13.80 -34.68
N GLU A 333 -6.81 -14.84 -34.08
CA GLU A 333 -6.23 -15.51 -32.88
C GLU A 333 -4.87 -16.16 -33.17
N ASP A 334 -4.62 -16.53 -34.45
CA ASP A 334 -3.45 -17.29 -34.88
C ASP A 334 -2.54 -16.55 -35.89
N GLU A 335 -2.84 -15.28 -36.22
CA GLU A 335 -2.06 -14.51 -37.18
C GLU A 335 -1.80 -13.08 -36.75
N VAL A 336 -0.52 -12.72 -36.76
CA VAL A 336 -0.03 -11.35 -36.53
C VAL A 336 0.76 -10.90 -37.75
N ARG A 337 0.54 -9.69 -38.22
CA ARG A 337 1.22 -9.05 -39.38
C ARG A 337 2.06 -7.88 -38.94
N VAL A 338 3.22 -7.73 -39.55
CA VAL A 338 4.11 -6.58 -39.30
C VAL A 338 3.77 -5.47 -40.32
N THR A 339 3.57 -4.25 -39.80
CA THR A 339 3.22 -3.07 -40.60
C THR A 339 4.23 -1.96 -40.40
N GLY A 340 4.43 -1.09 -41.44
CA GLY A 340 5.36 0.05 -41.33
C GLY A 340 4.84 1.22 -40.48
N GLY A 341 3.72 1.08 -39.80
CA GLY A 341 3.11 2.08 -38.93
C GLY A 341 1.79 1.60 -38.38
N LEU A 342 1.19 2.39 -37.44
CA LEU A 342 -0.16 2.12 -36.96
C LEU A 342 -1.16 2.13 -38.12
N PRO A 343 -2.04 1.12 -38.22
CA PRO A 343 -3.08 1.08 -39.25
C PRO A 343 -4.07 2.25 -39.15
N ASP A 344 -4.56 2.75 -40.27
CA ASP A 344 -5.58 3.79 -40.32
C ASP A 344 -7.01 3.20 -40.28
N PHE A 345 -7.29 2.40 -39.24
CA PHE A 345 -8.60 1.82 -38.96
C PHE A 345 -8.71 1.45 -37.45
N PRO A 346 -9.91 1.10 -36.92
CA PRO A 346 -10.13 0.87 -35.50
C PRO A 346 -9.17 -0.18 -34.95
N VAL A 347 -8.45 0.20 -33.88
CA VAL A 347 -7.47 -0.67 -33.22
C VAL A 347 -7.77 -0.89 -31.73
N LYS A 348 -7.52 -2.10 -31.27
CA LYS A 348 -7.48 -2.46 -29.84
C LYS A 348 -6.04 -2.41 -29.36
N VAL A 349 -5.80 -1.81 -28.24
CA VAL A 349 -4.45 -1.62 -27.69
C VAL A 349 -4.38 -1.89 -26.20
N HIS A 350 -3.18 -1.82 -25.66
CA HIS A 350 -2.95 -1.83 -24.24
C HIS A 350 -2.26 -0.52 -23.84
N ASP A 351 -2.95 0.34 -23.08
CA ASP A 351 -2.53 1.68 -22.68
C ASP A 351 -2.40 2.66 -23.90
N SER A 352 -3.56 2.97 -24.52
CA SER A 352 -3.68 3.85 -25.68
C SER A 352 -3.01 5.20 -25.49
N LYS A 353 -3.16 5.79 -24.30
CA LYS A 353 -2.56 7.08 -23.93
C LYS A 353 -1.03 7.03 -23.95
N LYS A 354 -0.42 6.00 -23.36
CA LYS A 354 1.04 5.80 -23.35
C LYS A 354 1.59 5.58 -24.76
N LEU A 355 0.84 4.86 -25.58
CA LEU A 355 1.21 4.56 -26.96
C LEU A 355 0.95 5.75 -27.93
N GLY A 356 0.26 6.80 -27.49
CA GLY A 356 -0.15 7.92 -28.33
C GLY A 356 -1.20 7.54 -29.38
N VAL A 357 -1.93 6.43 -29.15
CA VAL A 357 -3.01 5.98 -30.02
C VAL A 357 -4.28 6.74 -29.72
N ARG A 358 -4.76 7.52 -30.66
CA ARG A 358 -6.02 8.27 -30.54
C ARG A 358 -7.17 7.45 -31.12
N GLU A 359 -8.37 7.66 -30.55
CA GLU A 359 -9.60 6.98 -30.96
C GLU A 359 -9.46 5.45 -31.00
N ALA A 360 -8.79 4.87 -29.99
CA ALA A 360 -8.71 3.43 -29.85
C ALA A 360 -10.11 2.83 -29.73
N ASP A 361 -10.35 1.70 -30.41
CA ASP A 361 -11.61 0.98 -30.31
C ASP A 361 -11.77 0.29 -28.95
N PHE A 362 -10.67 -0.24 -28.42
CA PHE A 362 -10.62 -0.86 -27.09
C PHE A 362 -9.24 -0.70 -26.47
N ASP A 363 -9.21 -0.46 -25.17
CA ASP A 363 -7.99 -0.39 -24.36
C ASP A 363 -8.06 -1.38 -23.20
N THR A 364 -7.29 -2.47 -23.28
CA THR A 364 -7.29 -3.54 -22.29
C THR A 364 -6.76 -3.07 -20.92
N TYR A 365 -5.91 -2.05 -20.86
CA TYR A 365 -5.40 -1.46 -19.62
C TYR A 365 -6.51 -0.75 -18.84
N LEU A 366 -7.31 0.07 -19.51
CA LEU A 366 -8.43 0.80 -18.93
C LEU A 366 -9.59 -0.14 -18.56
N ALA A 367 -9.88 -1.12 -19.43
CA ALA A 367 -10.89 -2.15 -19.14
C ALA A 367 -10.54 -2.94 -17.86
N ALA A 368 -9.30 -3.41 -17.74
CA ALA A 368 -8.83 -4.13 -16.57
C ALA A 368 -8.90 -3.28 -15.30
N TYR A 369 -8.58 -1.98 -15.39
CA TYR A 369 -8.73 -1.06 -14.27
C TYR A 369 -10.18 -0.93 -13.80
N LEU A 370 -11.14 -0.83 -14.70
CA LEU A 370 -12.56 -0.75 -14.33
C LEU A 370 -13.09 -2.04 -13.72
N VAL A 371 -12.70 -3.18 -14.26
CA VAL A 371 -13.09 -4.50 -13.75
C VAL A 371 -12.54 -4.73 -12.34
N LYS A 372 -11.26 -4.36 -12.10
CA LYS A 372 -10.61 -4.61 -10.81
C LYS A 372 -9.77 -3.39 -10.38
N PRO A 373 -10.39 -2.30 -9.91
CA PRO A 373 -9.67 -1.09 -9.48
C PRO A 373 -8.83 -1.33 -8.23
N GLY A 374 -7.69 -0.63 -8.16
CA GLY A 374 -6.80 -0.67 -6.99
C GLY A 374 -5.73 -1.76 -7.05
N LEU A 375 -5.49 -2.37 -8.21
CA LEU A 375 -4.33 -3.21 -8.45
C LEU A 375 -3.05 -2.36 -8.46
N GLY A 376 -1.94 -2.96 -8.01
CA GLY A 376 -0.63 -2.31 -8.08
C GLY A 376 -0.10 -2.14 -9.50
N SER A 377 -0.60 -2.94 -10.47
CA SER A 377 -0.23 -2.89 -11.88
C SER A 377 -1.34 -3.51 -12.73
N TYR A 378 -1.47 -3.04 -13.97
CA TYR A 378 -2.39 -3.55 -15.00
C TYR A 378 -1.60 -4.00 -16.24
N GLU A 379 -0.35 -4.42 -16.08
CA GLU A 379 0.50 -4.90 -17.19
C GLU A 379 -0.15 -6.10 -17.91
N LEU A 380 0.11 -6.20 -19.20
CA LEU A 380 -0.59 -7.11 -20.10
C LEU A 380 -0.38 -8.59 -19.76
N GLU A 381 0.86 -8.99 -19.46
CA GLU A 381 1.21 -10.38 -19.18
C GLU A 381 0.56 -10.90 -17.89
N PRO A 382 0.61 -10.16 -16.75
CA PRO A 382 -0.14 -10.55 -15.54
C PRO A 382 -1.64 -10.64 -15.76
N LEU A 383 -2.23 -9.74 -16.56
CA LEU A 383 -3.66 -9.77 -16.88
C LEU A 383 -4.03 -10.99 -17.71
N ALA A 384 -3.17 -11.37 -18.66
CA ALA A 384 -3.35 -12.56 -19.49
C ALA A 384 -3.22 -13.83 -18.64
N ALA A 385 -2.22 -13.91 -17.78
CA ALA A 385 -2.02 -15.03 -16.87
C ALA A 385 -3.20 -15.23 -15.92
N GLU A 386 -3.75 -14.15 -15.34
CA GLU A 386 -4.93 -14.20 -14.47
C GLU A 386 -6.14 -14.83 -15.19
N ARG A 387 -6.21 -14.70 -16.52
CA ARG A 387 -7.28 -15.26 -17.37
C ARG A 387 -6.89 -16.54 -18.13
N ARG A 388 -5.82 -17.22 -17.70
CA ARG A 388 -5.29 -18.47 -18.27
C ARG A 388 -4.78 -18.36 -19.71
N MET A 389 -4.31 -17.18 -20.13
CA MET A 389 -3.89 -16.88 -21.50
C MET A 389 -2.41 -16.40 -21.53
N ALA A 390 -1.48 -17.15 -20.99
CA ALA A 390 -0.13 -16.61 -20.78
C ALA A 390 0.93 -17.14 -21.77
N GLU A 391 0.68 -18.18 -22.54
CA GLU A 391 1.67 -18.72 -23.47
C GLU A 391 1.31 -18.40 -24.92
N VAL A 392 2.07 -17.49 -25.52
CA VAL A 392 2.04 -17.23 -26.97
C VAL A 392 3.32 -17.81 -27.57
N GLU A 393 3.19 -18.87 -28.36
CA GLU A 393 4.31 -19.45 -29.11
C GLU A 393 4.47 -18.70 -30.44
N LEU A 394 5.63 -18.07 -30.61
CA LEU A 394 5.98 -17.28 -31.78
C LEU A 394 7.28 -17.78 -32.38
N GLY A 395 7.30 -18.01 -33.70
CA GLY A 395 8.50 -18.31 -34.47
C GLY A 395 8.99 -17.11 -35.26
N HIS A 396 9.66 -16.13 -34.62
CA HIS A 396 10.27 -15.00 -35.32
C HIS A 396 11.71 -14.79 -34.85
N GLU A 397 12.63 -14.51 -35.83
CA GLU A 397 14.05 -14.36 -35.55
C GLU A 397 14.37 -13.03 -34.84
N ASP A 398 13.63 -11.96 -35.14
CA ASP A 398 13.77 -10.66 -34.48
C ASP A 398 12.99 -10.66 -33.17
N ARG A 399 13.74 -10.41 -32.07
CA ARG A 399 13.19 -10.43 -30.72
C ARG A 399 12.21 -9.28 -30.47
N ALA A 400 12.45 -8.09 -30.99
CA ALA A 400 11.58 -6.93 -30.82
C ALA A 400 10.23 -7.14 -31.51
N VAL A 401 10.27 -7.69 -32.74
CA VAL A 401 9.08 -8.09 -33.50
C VAL A 401 8.33 -9.22 -32.76
N ALA A 402 9.04 -10.22 -32.28
CA ALA A 402 8.42 -11.31 -31.52
C ALA A 402 7.70 -10.81 -30.27
N GLU A 403 8.29 -9.91 -29.52
CA GLU A 403 7.66 -9.32 -28.33
C GLU A 403 6.43 -8.46 -28.66
N ALA A 404 6.52 -7.62 -29.69
CA ALA A 404 5.39 -6.83 -30.17
C ALA A 404 4.24 -7.71 -30.69
N ALA A 405 4.57 -8.75 -31.46
CA ALA A 405 3.59 -9.73 -31.96
C ALA A 405 2.90 -10.46 -30.81
N ARG A 406 3.64 -10.86 -29.80
CA ARG A 406 3.09 -11.46 -28.58
C ARG A 406 2.10 -10.54 -27.88
N ARG A 407 2.47 -9.27 -27.72
CA ARG A 407 1.59 -8.26 -27.09
C ARG A 407 0.33 -8.03 -27.91
N ALA A 408 0.44 -7.90 -29.23
CA ALA A 408 -0.73 -7.77 -30.12
C ALA A 408 -1.68 -8.97 -30.01
N ALA A 409 -1.14 -10.19 -30.02
CA ALA A 409 -1.94 -11.41 -29.87
C ALA A 409 -2.64 -11.46 -28.49
N LEU A 410 -1.95 -11.09 -27.42
CA LEU A 410 -2.54 -11.04 -26.07
C LEU A 410 -3.65 -9.99 -25.98
N VAL A 411 -3.46 -8.79 -26.56
CA VAL A 411 -4.51 -7.76 -26.63
C VAL A 411 -5.73 -8.28 -27.38
N TYR A 412 -5.51 -8.95 -28.52
CA TYR A 412 -6.59 -9.52 -29.34
C TYR A 412 -7.41 -10.52 -28.54
N ALA A 413 -6.75 -11.45 -27.86
CA ALA A 413 -7.40 -12.50 -27.09
C ALA A 413 -8.06 -12.03 -25.79
N LEU A 414 -7.47 -10.99 -25.12
CA LEU A 414 -8.00 -10.43 -23.87
C LEU A 414 -9.20 -9.52 -24.07
N SER A 415 -9.26 -8.79 -25.19
CA SER A 415 -10.30 -7.78 -25.42
C SER A 415 -11.71 -8.34 -25.30
N PRO A 416 -12.10 -9.44 -25.95
CA PRO A 416 -13.45 -9.98 -25.83
C PRO A 416 -13.82 -10.39 -24.38
N ARG A 417 -12.86 -10.93 -23.63
CA ARG A 417 -13.09 -11.37 -22.26
C ARG A 417 -13.29 -10.19 -21.31
N LEU A 418 -12.48 -9.15 -21.45
CA LEU A 418 -12.63 -7.92 -20.68
C LEU A 418 -13.93 -7.19 -21.03
N GLU A 419 -14.35 -7.24 -22.29
CA GLU A 419 -15.62 -6.69 -22.77
C GLU A 419 -16.81 -7.43 -22.14
N GLU A 420 -16.80 -8.77 -22.11
CA GLU A 420 -17.78 -9.58 -21.43
C GLU A 420 -17.82 -9.29 -19.92
N GLU A 421 -16.66 -9.14 -19.27
CA GLU A 421 -16.56 -8.76 -17.85
C GLU A 421 -17.18 -7.37 -17.61
N LEU A 422 -16.89 -6.39 -18.45
CA LEU A 422 -17.46 -5.03 -18.36
C LEU A 422 -18.99 -5.05 -18.52
N GLU A 423 -19.51 -5.83 -19.48
CA GLU A 423 -20.94 -6.00 -19.68
C GLU A 423 -21.61 -6.68 -18.49
N ALA A 424 -21.08 -7.82 -18.04
CA ALA A 424 -21.60 -8.57 -16.89
C ALA A 424 -21.62 -7.73 -15.59
N MET A 425 -20.68 -6.79 -15.47
CA MET A 425 -20.58 -5.88 -14.32
C MET A 425 -21.42 -4.60 -14.49
N GLY A 426 -22.01 -4.36 -15.67
CA GLY A 426 -22.74 -3.13 -15.99
C GLY A 426 -21.85 -1.90 -16.16
N LEU A 427 -20.57 -2.08 -16.49
CA LEU A 427 -19.55 -1.03 -16.61
C LEU A 427 -19.31 -0.59 -18.05
N ALA A 428 -19.91 -1.25 -19.05
CA ALA A 428 -19.67 -0.98 -20.46
C ALA A 428 -19.91 0.51 -20.82
N ARG A 429 -21.00 1.12 -20.33
CA ARG A 429 -21.26 2.55 -20.56
C ARG A 429 -20.18 3.45 -19.95
N LEU A 430 -19.76 3.19 -18.72
CA LEU A 430 -18.72 3.96 -18.07
C LEU A 430 -17.40 3.84 -18.86
N TYR A 431 -17.14 2.66 -19.40
CA TYR A 431 -15.95 2.39 -20.21
C TYR A 431 -15.99 3.16 -21.55
N TYR A 432 -17.00 2.91 -22.38
CA TYR A 432 -17.05 3.45 -23.72
C TYR A 432 -17.41 4.94 -23.80
N ASP A 433 -18.30 5.41 -22.89
CA ASP A 433 -18.78 6.80 -22.93
C ASP A 433 -17.85 7.76 -22.15
N VAL A 434 -17.01 7.23 -21.24
CA VAL A 434 -16.21 8.08 -20.34
C VAL A 434 -14.73 7.69 -20.36
N GLU A 435 -14.36 6.49 -19.90
CA GLU A 435 -12.94 6.18 -19.65
C GLU A 435 -12.10 6.06 -20.92
N LEU A 436 -12.62 5.42 -21.95
CA LEU A 436 -11.90 5.25 -23.21
C LEU A 436 -11.66 6.60 -23.92
N PRO A 437 -12.68 7.44 -24.17
CA PRO A 437 -12.46 8.74 -24.79
C PRO A 437 -11.68 9.73 -23.91
N LEU A 438 -11.73 9.57 -22.60
CA LEU A 438 -10.95 10.39 -21.67
C LEU A 438 -9.44 10.19 -21.87
N ALA A 439 -8.97 9.01 -22.27
CA ALA A 439 -7.56 8.77 -22.55
C ALA A 439 -7.01 9.75 -23.60
N ASP A 440 -7.79 10.02 -24.64
CA ASP A 440 -7.44 10.98 -25.69
C ASP A 440 -7.40 12.41 -25.16
N VAL A 441 -8.38 12.78 -24.32
CA VAL A 441 -8.42 14.10 -23.70
C VAL A 441 -7.21 14.33 -22.81
N LEU A 442 -6.90 13.36 -21.95
CA LEU A 442 -5.74 13.44 -21.06
C LEU A 442 -4.41 13.44 -21.83
N GLY A 443 -4.31 12.63 -22.88
CA GLY A 443 -3.18 12.66 -23.80
C GLY A 443 -2.99 14.03 -24.42
N GLY A 444 -4.08 14.67 -24.89
CA GLY A 444 -4.06 16.04 -25.44
C GLY A 444 -3.58 17.08 -24.43
N ILE A 445 -4.08 17.03 -23.20
CA ILE A 445 -3.62 17.92 -22.11
C ILE A 445 -2.12 17.73 -21.85
N GLN A 446 -1.62 16.49 -21.82
CA GLN A 446 -0.19 16.20 -21.62
C GLN A 446 0.67 16.74 -22.77
N GLU A 447 0.24 16.59 -24.03
CA GLU A 447 0.97 17.08 -25.20
C GLU A 447 1.01 18.60 -25.25
N ILE A 448 -0.11 19.27 -24.94
CA ILE A 448 -0.19 20.73 -24.92
C ILE A 448 0.67 21.29 -23.78
N GLY A 449 0.58 20.71 -22.58
CA GLY A 449 1.26 21.20 -21.39
C GLY A 449 0.77 22.56 -20.90
N MET A 450 1.25 23.00 -19.74
CA MET A 450 0.84 24.24 -19.10
C MET A 450 1.94 25.31 -19.21
N PRO A 451 1.66 26.51 -19.80
CA PRO A 451 2.66 27.55 -19.95
C PRO A 451 3.15 28.08 -18.61
N VAL A 452 4.45 28.34 -18.48
CA VAL A 452 5.11 28.74 -17.21
C VAL A 452 6.07 29.89 -17.42
N ASP A 453 5.91 30.90 -16.58
CA ASP A 453 6.86 32.02 -16.44
C ASP A 453 7.98 31.62 -15.47
N ALA A 454 9.11 31.19 -16.02
CA ALA A 454 10.29 30.79 -15.26
C ALA A 454 10.81 31.92 -14.36
N GLY A 455 10.73 33.19 -14.82
CA GLY A 455 11.17 34.35 -14.05
C GLY A 455 10.37 34.53 -12.76
N THR A 456 9.06 34.30 -12.79
CA THR A 456 8.21 34.32 -11.58
C THR A 456 8.59 33.20 -10.62
N LEU A 457 8.92 31.99 -11.09
CA LEU A 457 9.40 30.92 -10.22
C LEU A 457 10.74 31.24 -9.57
N GLU A 458 11.67 31.83 -10.32
CA GLU A 458 12.98 32.23 -9.80
C GLU A 458 12.86 33.33 -8.74
N GLU A 459 11.99 34.33 -8.96
CA GLU A 459 11.72 35.38 -7.97
C GLU A 459 11.17 34.82 -6.67
N VAL A 460 10.16 33.96 -6.75
CA VAL A 460 9.59 33.28 -5.58
C VAL A 460 10.63 32.38 -4.88
N GLY A 461 11.49 31.74 -5.68
CA GLY A 461 12.61 30.93 -5.18
C GLY A 461 13.60 31.75 -4.34
N GLY A 462 13.94 32.96 -4.80
CA GLY A 462 14.81 33.89 -4.08
C GLY A 462 14.22 34.37 -2.75
N GLU A 463 12.92 34.69 -2.73
CA GLU A 463 12.21 35.04 -1.49
C GLU A 463 12.17 33.89 -0.48
N LEU A 464 11.87 32.68 -0.96
CA LEU A 464 11.87 31.46 -0.14
C LEU A 464 13.26 31.22 0.46
N GLU A 465 14.32 31.35 -0.32
CA GLU A 465 15.70 31.18 0.13
C GLU A 465 16.07 32.19 1.23
N GLY A 466 15.72 33.45 1.03
CA GLY A 466 15.92 34.48 2.04
C GLY A 466 15.21 34.13 3.36
N ARG A 467 13.95 33.75 3.30
CA ARG A 467 13.15 33.39 4.48
C ARG A 467 13.63 32.12 5.18
N ILE A 468 14.02 31.09 4.40
CA ILE A 468 14.62 29.85 4.92
C ILE A 468 15.92 30.18 5.68
N SER A 469 16.79 31.03 5.11
CA SER A 469 18.05 31.40 5.72
C SER A 469 17.86 32.19 7.03
N GLU A 470 16.87 33.09 7.08
CA GLU A 470 16.51 33.80 8.32
C GLU A 470 16.04 32.84 9.41
N LEU A 471 15.14 31.89 9.06
CA LEU A 471 14.66 30.90 10.01
C LEU A 471 15.76 29.97 10.49
N GLU A 472 16.66 29.54 9.61
CA GLU A 472 17.83 28.73 9.95
C GLU A 472 18.70 29.42 10.97
N GLN A 473 19.00 30.71 10.75
CA GLN A 473 19.79 31.50 11.68
C GLN A 473 19.09 31.63 13.05
N HIS A 474 17.79 31.95 13.07
CA HIS A 474 17.04 32.05 14.33
C HIS A 474 16.96 30.71 15.08
N ILE A 475 16.82 29.59 14.37
CA ILE A 475 16.85 28.27 14.99
C ILE A 475 18.23 27.97 15.60
N TYR A 476 19.31 28.30 14.90
CA TYR A 476 20.68 28.16 15.44
C TYR A 476 20.95 29.07 16.63
N GLU A 477 20.40 30.28 16.65
CA GLU A 477 20.47 31.19 17.83
C GLU A 477 19.70 30.59 19.02
N ASP A 478 18.51 30.03 18.81
CA ASP A 478 17.72 29.38 19.87
C ASP A 478 18.44 28.15 20.46
N VAL A 479 19.16 27.40 19.64
CA VAL A 479 19.87 26.17 20.01
C VAL A 479 21.30 26.47 20.50
N GLY A 480 21.94 27.50 19.98
CA GLY A 480 23.29 27.89 20.32
C GLY A 480 24.39 27.36 19.40
N HIS A 481 24.03 26.51 18.40
CA HIS A 481 24.97 26.00 17.40
C HIS A 481 24.26 25.55 16.10
N PRO A 482 24.98 25.47 14.97
CA PRO A 482 24.45 24.95 13.74
C PRO A 482 24.32 23.43 13.78
N PHE A 483 23.26 22.90 13.13
CA PHE A 483 23.01 21.48 12.95
C PHE A 483 22.12 21.26 11.71
N ASN A 484 21.95 20.02 11.23
CA ASN A 484 21.05 19.73 10.11
C ASN A 484 19.59 19.64 10.57
N ILE A 485 18.83 20.76 10.43
CA ILE A 485 17.41 20.86 10.80
C ILE A 485 16.54 19.88 10.01
N GLY A 486 16.97 19.55 8.78
CA GLY A 486 16.31 18.55 7.93
C GLY A 486 16.49 17.09 8.39
N SER A 487 17.45 16.80 9.29
CA SER A 487 17.70 15.46 9.83
C SER A 487 16.80 15.19 11.03
N PRO A 488 15.83 14.25 10.95
CA PRO A 488 14.96 13.92 12.09
C PRO A 488 15.74 13.44 13.32
N LYS A 489 16.89 12.79 13.11
CA LYS A 489 17.73 12.27 14.18
C LYS A 489 18.42 13.42 14.93
N GLN A 490 19.14 14.28 14.22
CA GLN A 490 19.83 15.43 14.84
C GLN A 490 18.83 16.38 15.51
N LEU A 491 17.71 16.66 14.86
CA LEU A 491 16.66 17.48 15.43
C LEU A 491 16.09 16.87 16.72
N GLY A 492 15.93 15.55 16.78
CA GLY A 492 15.49 14.86 17.98
C GLY A 492 16.50 14.95 19.12
N GLU A 493 17.79 14.80 18.83
CA GLU A 493 18.89 14.98 19.79
C GLU A 493 18.90 16.42 20.34
N VAL A 494 18.83 17.41 19.45
CA VAL A 494 18.84 18.84 19.82
C VAL A 494 17.64 19.21 20.69
N LEU A 495 16.41 18.90 20.27
CA LEU A 495 15.20 19.31 20.99
C LEU A 495 15.08 18.59 22.35
N PHE A 496 15.29 17.28 22.39
CA PHE A 496 14.95 16.47 23.56
C PHE A 496 16.12 16.20 24.51
N GLU A 497 17.37 16.19 24.02
CA GLU A 497 18.55 15.93 24.84
C GLU A 497 19.30 17.22 25.19
N GLU A 498 19.57 18.11 24.23
CA GLU A 498 20.35 19.35 24.49
C GLU A 498 19.47 20.45 25.08
N MET A 499 18.32 20.76 24.46
CA MET A 499 17.40 21.77 24.98
C MET A 499 16.53 21.26 26.15
N GLY A 500 16.51 19.95 26.42
CA GLY A 500 15.78 19.35 27.52
C GLY A 500 14.25 19.42 27.39
N ILE A 501 13.72 19.60 26.17
CA ILE A 501 12.29 19.62 25.92
C ILE A 501 11.71 18.22 26.17
N PRO A 502 10.62 18.07 26.93
CA PRO A 502 10.04 16.74 27.19
C PRO A 502 9.54 16.09 25.89
N PRO A 503 9.96 14.83 25.58
CA PRO A 503 9.53 14.18 24.35
C PRO A 503 8.06 13.76 24.43
N VAL A 504 7.28 14.10 23.41
CA VAL A 504 5.86 13.74 23.30
C VAL A 504 5.70 12.26 22.91
N ARG A 505 6.58 11.77 22.01
CA ARG A 505 6.51 10.40 21.47
C ARG A 505 7.90 9.85 21.16
N LYS A 506 8.13 8.58 21.55
CA LYS A 506 9.32 7.81 21.16
C LYS A 506 8.97 6.83 20.03
N THR A 507 9.90 6.61 19.13
CA THR A 507 9.86 5.58 18.09
C THR A 507 10.86 4.47 18.41
N LYS A 508 10.85 3.38 17.64
CA LYS A 508 11.85 2.29 17.82
C LYS A 508 13.31 2.76 17.59
N THR A 509 13.49 3.84 16.83
CA THR A 509 14.81 4.35 16.42
C THR A 509 15.20 5.69 17.07
N GLY A 510 14.39 6.22 18.00
CA GLY A 510 14.66 7.48 18.66
C GLY A 510 13.41 8.32 18.97
N TYR A 511 13.56 9.63 19.01
CA TYR A 511 12.46 10.55 19.26
C TYR A 511 11.72 10.90 17.98
N SER A 512 10.39 10.98 18.03
CA SER A 512 9.61 11.47 16.89
C SER A 512 9.68 13.00 16.80
N THR A 513 9.99 13.48 15.60
CA THR A 513 9.93 14.91 15.23
C THR A 513 8.94 15.14 14.09
N ASP A 514 7.89 14.32 14.03
CA ASP A 514 6.84 14.48 13.03
C ASP A 514 6.04 15.80 13.24
N ALA A 515 5.29 16.20 12.22
CA ALA A 515 4.55 17.46 12.23
C ALA A 515 3.58 17.57 13.43
N LYS A 516 2.95 16.45 13.84
CA LYS A 516 2.02 16.43 14.99
C LYS A 516 2.76 16.67 16.31
N VAL A 517 3.92 16.06 16.47
CA VAL A 517 4.77 16.27 17.65
C VAL A 517 5.24 17.72 17.71
N LEU A 518 5.75 18.25 16.60
CA LEU A 518 6.21 19.65 16.53
C LEU A 518 5.08 20.65 16.79
N GLN A 519 3.87 20.41 16.24
CA GLN A 519 2.69 21.25 16.49
C GLN A 519 2.28 21.27 17.98
N GLN A 520 2.39 20.14 18.69
CA GLN A 520 2.15 20.11 20.13
C GLN A 520 3.21 20.87 20.90
N LEU A 521 4.48 20.77 20.48
CA LEU A 521 5.58 21.49 21.10
C LEU A 521 5.51 23.00 20.85
N ALA A 522 5.05 23.44 19.67
CA ALA A 522 4.93 24.82 19.27
C ALA A 522 4.01 25.65 20.21
N ILE A 523 3.09 25.00 20.93
CA ILE A 523 2.24 25.65 21.92
C ILE A 523 3.06 26.28 23.06
N GLN A 524 4.20 25.69 23.41
CA GLN A 524 5.03 26.08 24.55
C GLN A 524 6.44 26.52 24.15
N TYR A 525 6.94 26.08 23.00
CA TYR A 525 8.31 26.26 22.55
C TYR A 525 8.36 26.93 21.18
N PRO A 526 8.68 28.23 21.08
CA PRO A 526 8.73 28.98 19.82
C PRO A 526 9.67 28.37 18.76
N VAL A 527 10.74 27.71 19.20
CA VAL A 527 11.67 27.03 18.27
C VAL A 527 10.96 25.95 17.45
N ALA A 528 9.97 25.25 18.02
CA ALA A 528 9.23 24.23 17.32
C ALA A 528 8.36 24.84 16.19
N ASP A 529 7.78 26.01 16.40
CA ASP A 529 7.02 26.74 15.39
C ASP A 529 7.93 27.17 14.21
N ARG A 530 9.11 27.70 14.51
CA ARG A 530 10.13 28.05 13.48
C ARG A 530 10.58 26.83 12.69
N ILE A 531 10.73 25.67 13.34
CA ILE A 531 11.11 24.42 12.67
C ILE A 531 9.99 23.94 11.74
N ILE A 532 8.72 24.10 12.13
CA ILE A 532 7.58 23.78 11.27
C ILE A 532 7.64 24.67 10.02
N GLU A 533 7.74 26.00 10.20
CA GLU A 533 7.82 26.95 9.10
C GLU A 533 9.03 26.65 8.18
N TYR A 534 10.22 26.42 8.76
CA TYR A 534 11.41 26.05 8.02
C TYR A 534 11.19 24.80 7.14
N ARG A 535 10.60 23.75 7.68
CA ARG A 535 10.31 22.52 6.94
C ARG A 535 9.28 22.73 5.84
N GLU A 536 8.24 23.53 6.10
CA GLU A 536 7.22 23.87 5.11
C GLU A 536 7.83 24.65 3.94
N LEU A 537 8.62 25.68 4.22
CA LEU A 537 9.26 26.49 3.18
C LEU A 537 10.34 25.72 2.40
N THR A 538 11.13 24.89 3.08
CA THR A 538 12.14 24.04 2.43
C THR A 538 11.48 23.01 1.50
N LYS A 539 10.38 22.40 1.95
CA LYS A 539 9.60 21.48 1.10
C LYS A 539 8.97 22.20 -0.09
N LEU A 540 8.42 23.39 0.14
CA LEU A 540 7.80 24.21 -0.90
C LEU A 540 8.83 24.56 -1.99
N ARG A 541 10.01 25.05 -1.59
CA ARG A 541 11.10 25.36 -2.48
C ARG A 541 11.56 24.13 -3.28
N GLY A 542 11.93 23.06 -2.60
CA GLY A 542 12.47 21.85 -3.25
C GLY A 542 11.49 21.21 -4.21
N THR A 543 10.20 21.16 -3.85
CA THR A 543 9.17 20.49 -4.67
C THR A 543 8.67 21.37 -5.81
N TYR A 544 8.37 22.66 -5.53
CA TYR A 544 7.64 23.52 -6.46
C TYR A 544 8.48 24.61 -7.13
N ILE A 545 9.71 24.87 -6.67
CA ILE A 545 10.62 25.77 -7.36
C ILE A 545 11.71 24.96 -8.05
N ASP A 546 12.62 24.35 -7.28
CA ASP A 546 13.77 23.61 -7.82
C ASP A 546 13.31 22.41 -8.67
N GLY A 547 12.16 21.81 -8.34
CA GLY A 547 11.56 20.72 -9.08
C GLY A 547 10.91 21.18 -10.39
N LEU A 548 10.09 22.24 -10.38
CA LEU A 548 9.37 22.72 -11.58
C LEU A 548 10.29 23.33 -12.62
N VAL A 549 11.25 24.18 -12.18
CA VAL A 549 12.19 24.85 -13.11
C VAL A 549 12.96 23.85 -13.98
N LYS A 550 13.29 22.66 -13.44
CA LYS A 550 13.99 21.60 -14.17
C LYS A 550 13.10 20.89 -15.20
N LEU A 551 11.79 21.01 -15.07
CA LEU A 551 10.80 20.34 -15.89
C LEU A 551 10.16 21.26 -16.94
N ILE A 552 10.59 22.53 -16.99
CA ILE A 552 10.18 23.43 -18.07
C ILE A 552 10.85 22.95 -19.36
N SER A 553 10.04 22.59 -20.35
CA SER A 553 10.48 22.14 -21.66
C SER A 553 10.94 23.30 -22.54
N GLU A 554 11.53 23.01 -23.68
CA GLU A 554 12.05 24.03 -24.64
C GLU A 554 10.94 24.97 -25.17
N ASP A 555 9.69 24.51 -25.15
CA ASP A 555 8.51 25.30 -25.53
C ASP A 555 8.01 26.25 -24.44
N GLY A 556 8.68 26.28 -23.27
CA GLY A 556 8.30 27.11 -22.12
C GLY A 556 7.10 26.55 -21.34
N ARG A 557 6.81 25.27 -21.46
CA ARG A 557 5.65 24.61 -20.80
C ARG A 557 6.11 23.49 -19.87
N ILE A 558 5.24 23.13 -18.96
CA ILE A 558 5.38 21.93 -18.13
C ILE A 558 4.35 20.90 -18.58
N HIS A 559 4.85 19.73 -18.98
CA HIS A 559 4.05 18.58 -19.38
C HIS A 559 3.97 17.59 -18.20
N THR A 560 2.84 17.61 -17.50
CA THR A 560 2.59 16.65 -16.42
C THR A 560 2.05 15.35 -16.97
N THR A 561 2.34 14.23 -16.33
CA THR A 561 1.67 12.97 -16.61
C THR A 561 0.35 12.91 -15.85
N LEU A 562 -0.76 12.75 -16.56
CA LEU A 562 -2.09 12.57 -15.98
C LEU A 562 -2.45 11.09 -15.94
N ASN A 563 -2.51 10.51 -14.75
CA ASN A 563 -2.75 9.08 -14.58
C ASN A 563 -4.23 8.82 -14.28
N GLN A 564 -4.88 8.02 -15.14
CA GLN A 564 -6.30 7.69 -15.07
C GLN A 564 -6.59 6.52 -14.13
N THR A 565 -5.60 5.65 -13.88
CA THR A 565 -5.76 4.38 -13.16
C THR A 565 -5.12 4.34 -11.78
N ALA A 566 -4.39 5.39 -11.38
CA ALA A 566 -3.63 5.43 -10.13
C ALA A 566 -4.50 5.45 -8.88
N THR A 567 -5.75 5.90 -8.98
CA THR A 567 -6.64 6.01 -7.82
C THR A 567 -7.76 5.00 -7.90
N SER A 568 -8.09 4.39 -6.79
CA SER A 568 -9.22 3.47 -6.69
C SER A 568 -10.60 4.17 -6.60
N THR A 569 -10.62 5.51 -6.54
CA THR A 569 -11.85 6.33 -6.52
C THR A 569 -12.25 6.84 -7.90
N GLY A 570 -11.46 6.61 -8.93
CA GLY A 570 -11.69 7.14 -10.27
C GLY A 570 -11.12 8.55 -10.52
N ARG A 571 -10.56 9.22 -9.50
CA ARG A 571 -9.93 10.53 -9.70
C ARG A 571 -8.69 10.40 -10.56
N VAL A 572 -8.49 11.34 -11.48
CA VAL A 572 -7.23 11.49 -12.21
C VAL A 572 -6.17 12.03 -11.26
N SER A 573 -4.97 11.50 -11.32
CA SER A 573 -3.82 12.03 -10.59
C SER A 573 -2.80 12.64 -11.54
N SER A 574 -2.02 13.60 -11.06
CA SER A 574 -0.95 14.26 -11.79
C SER A 574 0.40 13.87 -11.16
N GLU A 575 1.37 13.52 -11.99
CA GLU A 575 2.72 13.17 -11.56
C GLU A 575 3.78 13.68 -12.55
N SER A 576 5.00 13.83 -12.08
CA SER A 576 6.16 14.22 -12.86
C SER A 576 6.01 15.52 -13.67
N PRO A 577 5.55 16.64 -13.08
CA PRO A 577 5.31 16.92 -11.65
C PRO A 577 3.85 16.80 -11.23
N ASN A 578 3.58 16.68 -9.93
CA ASN A 578 2.20 16.75 -9.43
C ASN A 578 1.74 18.22 -9.32
N LEU A 579 1.03 18.71 -10.33
CA LEU A 579 0.48 20.06 -10.37
C LEU A 579 -0.81 20.24 -9.55
N GLN A 580 -1.51 19.14 -9.24
CA GLN A 580 -2.75 19.17 -8.44
C GLN A 580 -2.51 19.50 -6.96
N ASN A 581 -1.26 19.38 -6.49
CA ASN A 581 -0.89 19.62 -5.10
C ASN A 581 -0.21 20.98 -4.85
N ILE A 582 -0.20 21.89 -5.81
CA ILE A 582 0.34 23.24 -5.63
C ILE A 582 -0.51 23.96 -4.56
N PRO A 583 0.09 24.46 -3.48
CA PRO A 583 -0.66 25.06 -2.37
C PRO A 583 -1.43 26.31 -2.79
N ILE A 584 -2.70 26.39 -2.34
CA ILE A 584 -3.56 27.56 -2.63
C ILE A 584 -3.68 28.48 -1.42
N ARG A 585 -3.51 27.96 -0.20
CA ARG A 585 -3.88 28.63 1.04
C ARG A 585 -2.83 29.58 1.62
N THR A 586 -1.59 29.40 1.24
CA THR A 586 -0.48 30.25 1.68
C THR A 586 -0.20 31.32 0.63
N GLN A 587 0.26 32.50 1.07
CA GLN A 587 0.61 33.60 0.19
C GLN A 587 1.70 33.21 -0.83
N LEU A 588 2.69 32.46 -0.39
CA LEU A 588 3.75 31.92 -1.25
C LEU A 588 3.26 30.85 -2.22
N GLY A 589 2.35 29.99 -1.76
CA GLY A 589 1.72 28.98 -2.64
C GLY A 589 0.88 29.62 -3.76
N ALA A 590 0.11 30.67 -3.44
CA ALA A 590 -0.62 31.46 -4.45
C ALA A 590 0.33 32.06 -5.49
N ARG A 591 1.49 32.60 -5.07
CA ARG A 591 2.50 33.14 -5.99
C ARG A 591 3.15 32.07 -6.89
N ILE A 592 3.27 30.82 -6.43
CA ILE A 592 3.71 29.71 -7.30
C ILE A 592 2.67 29.46 -8.40
N ARG A 593 1.36 29.58 -8.09
CA ARG A 593 0.31 29.52 -9.11
C ARG A 593 0.38 30.69 -10.09
N ASP A 594 0.84 31.86 -9.68
CA ASP A 594 1.02 33.03 -10.56
C ASP A 594 2.10 32.81 -11.64
N ALA A 595 2.98 31.81 -11.45
CA ALA A 595 3.94 31.42 -12.47
C ALA A 595 3.31 30.70 -13.67
N PHE A 596 2.12 30.13 -13.51
CA PHE A 596 1.39 29.50 -14.61
C PHE A 596 0.53 30.54 -15.33
N THR A 597 0.81 30.73 -16.62
CA THR A 597 0.27 31.86 -17.41
C THR A 597 -0.57 31.36 -18.57
N ALA A 598 -1.33 32.26 -19.18
CA ALA A 598 -1.86 32.03 -20.50
C ALA A 598 -0.76 32.12 -21.58
N SER A 599 -0.95 31.54 -22.72
CA SER A 599 -0.11 31.73 -23.92
C SER A 599 -0.21 33.16 -24.43
N GLU A 600 0.74 33.58 -25.26
CA GLU A 600 0.73 34.91 -25.86
C GLU A 600 -0.55 35.15 -26.74
N GLY A 601 -1.27 36.22 -26.45
CA GLY A 601 -2.55 36.53 -27.09
C GLY A 601 -3.76 35.74 -26.61
N ARG A 602 -3.59 35.04 -25.48
CA ARG A 602 -4.64 34.22 -24.85
C ARG A 602 -4.93 34.61 -23.42
N LYS A 603 -5.98 34.05 -22.85
CA LYS A 603 -6.36 34.14 -21.43
C LYS A 603 -6.60 32.75 -20.84
N LEU A 604 -6.37 32.62 -19.56
CA LEU A 604 -6.84 31.43 -18.83
C LEU A 604 -8.31 31.60 -18.47
N VAL A 605 -9.11 30.62 -18.85
CA VAL A 605 -10.47 30.42 -18.32
C VAL A 605 -10.42 29.25 -17.36
N VAL A 606 -10.93 29.46 -16.16
CA VAL A 606 -10.94 28.47 -15.08
C VAL A 606 -12.39 28.24 -14.67
N ALA A 607 -12.89 27.03 -14.87
CA ALA A 607 -14.24 26.63 -14.49
C ALA A 607 -14.20 25.60 -13.35
N ASP A 608 -14.85 25.92 -12.24
CA ASP A 608 -14.80 25.15 -10.97
C ASP A 608 -16.20 24.79 -10.50
N TYR A 609 -16.41 23.53 -10.11
CA TYR A 609 -17.68 23.11 -9.54
C TYR A 609 -17.87 23.66 -8.12
N SER A 610 -18.95 24.34 -7.92
CA SER A 610 -19.32 24.85 -6.58
C SER A 610 -19.86 23.72 -5.70
N GLN A 611 -19.05 23.25 -4.75
CA GLN A 611 -19.42 22.29 -3.69
C GLN A 611 -20.02 20.98 -4.23
N ILE A 612 -19.47 20.43 -5.29
CA ILE A 612 -19.99 19.25 -6.00
C ILE A 612 -20.29 18.07 -5.07
N GLU A 613 -19.39 17.73 -4.15
CA GLU A 613 -19.57 16.60 -3.24
C GLU A 613 -20.79 16.77 -2.32
N LEU A 614 -21.08 17.97 -1.84
CA LEU A 614 -22.27 18.25 -1.03
C LEU A 614 -23.56 18.24 -1.86
N ARG A 615 -23.51 18.64 -3.12
CA ARG A 615 -24.66 18.54 -4.04
C ARG A 615 -24.94 17.07 -4.40
N ILE A 616 -23.90 16.26 -4.60
CA ILE A 616 -24.03 14.82 -4.79
C ILE A 616 -24.63 14.17 -3.55
N LEU A 617 -24.17 14.52 -2.36
CA LEU A 617 -24.74 14.01 -1.11
C LEU A 617 -26.21 14.40 -0.97
N ALA A 618 -26.56 15.65 -1.25
CA ALA A 618 -27.95 16.10 -1.21
C ALA A 618 -28.83 15.34 -2.20
N HIS A 619 -28.33 15.03 -3.40
CA HIS A 619 -29.01 14.22 -4.41
C HIS A 619 -29.22 12.77 -3.95
N MET A 620 -28.17 12.10 -3.50
CA MET A 620 -28.21 10.69 -3.10
C MET A 620 -29.10 10.47 -1.87
N THR A 621 -29.04 11.39 -0.90
CA THR A 621 -29.83 11.28 0.32
C THR A 621 -31.25 11.81 0.17
N GLY A 622 -31.49 12.73 -0.77
CA GLY A 622 -32.74 13.50 -0.84
C GLY A 622 -33.03 14.26 0.45
N GLU A 623 -32.00 14.61 1.24
CA GLU A 623 -32.15 15.35 2.50
C GLU A 623 -32.81 16.73 2.25
N PRO A 624 -34.06 16.97 2.72
CA PRO A 624 -34.79 18.16 2.34
C PRO A 624 -34.08 19.46 2.71
N ALA A 625 -33.42 19.49 3.86
CA ALA A 625 -32.70 20.66 4.33
C ALA A 625 -31.50 21.01 3.45
N LEU A 626 -30.74 19.99 2.99
CA LEU A 626 -29.63 20.20 2.05
C LEU A 626 -30.13 20.63 0.68
N VAL A 627 -31.14 19.93 0.13
CA VAL A 627 -31.72 20.25 -1.18
C VAL A 627 -32.31 21.67 -1.17
N GLN A 628 -33.04 22.07 -0.10
CA GLN A 628 -33.60 23.40 0.02
C GLN A 628 -32.52 24.49 0.06
N SER A 629 -31.45 24.31 0.85
CA SER A 629 -30.37 25.29 0.95
C SER A 629 -29.74 25.59 -0.42
N PHE A 630 -29.45 24.56 -1.21
CA PHE A 630 -28.92 24.75 -2.55
C PHE A 630 -29.91 25.35 -3.53
N THR A 631 -31.19 25.00 -3.47
CA THR A 631 -32.20 25.53 -4.40
C THR A 631 -32.65 26.96 -4.06
N SER A 632 -32.51 27.37 -2.80
CA SER A 632 -32.78 28.74 -2.38
C SER A 632 -31.60 29.71 -2.52
N GLY A 633 -30.43 29.20 -2.98
CA GLY A 633 -29.18 29.98 -3.08
C GLY A 633 -28.56 30.35 -1.73
N GLU A 634 -28.97 29.65 -0.64
CA GLU A 634 -28.35 29.86 0.67
C GLU A 634 -26.96 29.26 0.73
N ASP A 635 -26.04 29.94 1.40
CA ASP A 635 -24.72 29.39 1.65
C ASP A 635 -24.79 28.22 2.64
N ILE A 636 -24.56 27.01 2.17
CA ILE A 636 -24.67 25.76 2.95
C ILE A 636 -23.78 25.75 4.19
N HIS A 637 -22.61 26.38 4.14
CA HIS A 637 -21.72 26.44 5.29
C HIS A 637 -22.21 27.40 6.35
N THR A 638 -22.84 28.53 5.93
CA THR A 638 -23.52 29.46 6.85
C THR A 638 -24.73 28.78 7.48
N ARG A 639 -25.54 28.06 6.71
CA ARG A 639 -26.66 27.28 7.21
C ARG A 639 -26.21 26.23 8.23
N THR A 640 -25.24 25.43 7.90
CA THR A 640 -24.68 24.44 8.83
C THR A 640 -24.12 25.09 10.09
N ALA A 641 -23.47 26.27 9.98
CA ALA A 641 -22.96 27.00 11.14
C ALA A 641 -24.08 27.39 12.08
N SER A 642 -25.17 27.93 11.53
CA SER A 642 -26.37 28.29 12.31
C SER A 642 -26.95 27.09 13.07
N GLU A 643 -27.10 25.97 12.39
CA GLU A 643 -27.75 24.76 12.93
C GLU A 643 -26.85 23.95 13.88
N VAL A 644 -25.59 23.78 13.57
CA VAL A 644 -24.65 22.97 14.39
C VAL A 644 -24.15 23.73 15.62
N PHE A 645 -23.91 25.04 15.48
CA PHE A 645 -23.39 25.87 16.59
C PHE A 645 -24.52 26.61 17.36
N ASP A 646 -25.76 26.45 16.92
CA ASP A 646 -26.95 27.02 17.55
C ASP A 646 -26.89 28.57 17.62
N VAL A 647 -26.61 29.19 16.48
CA VAL A 647 -26.54 30.64 16.30
C VAL A 647 -27.51 31.08 15.20
N ARG A 648 -28.03 32.31 15.29
CA ARG A 648 -28.91 32.84 14.21
C ARG A 648 -28.10 33.02 12.93
N MET A 649 -28.73 32.81 11.76
CA MET A 649 -28.09 32.98 10.46
C MET A 649 -27.33 34.30 10.31
N GLU A 650 -27.95 35.38 10.73
CA GLU A 650 -27.38 36.74 10.64
C GLU A 650 -26.21 36.96 11.61
N SER A 651 -26.04 36.06 12.57
CA SER A 651 -24.97 36.10 13.57
C SER A 651 -23.82 35.17 13.24
N VAL A 652 -23.88 34.49 12.10
CA VAL A 652 -22.80 33.62 11.67
C VAL A 652 -21.60 34.44 11.22
N THR A 653 -20.52 34.37 11.98
CA THR A 653 -19.26 35.03 11.64
C THR A 653 -18.48 34.28 10.58
N PRO A 654 -17.51 34.91 9.84
CA PRO A 654 -16.64 34.19 8.91
C PRO A 654 -15.92 33.03 9.55
N GLU A 655 -15.55 33.13 10.82
CA GLU A 655 -14.90 32.06 11.57
C GLU A 655 -15.86 30.87 11.82
N LEU A 656 -17.10 31.12 12.23
CA LEU A 656 -18.12 30.06 12.40
C LEU A 656 -18.42 29.39 11.06
N ARG A 657 -18.53 30.15 9.97
CA ARG A 657 -18.69 29.61 8.62
C ARG A 657 -17.52 28.74 8.22
N ARG A 658 -16.28 29.15 8.49
CA ARG A 658 -15.09 28.38 8.24
C ARG A 658 -15.08 27.05 9.05
N ARG A 659 -15.47 27.09 10.32
CA ARG A 659 -15.63 25.90 11.17
C ARG A 659 -16.71 24.95 10.63
N ALA A 660 -17.85 25.48 10.21
CA ALA A 660 -18.91 24.67 9.60
C ALA A 660 -18.46 24.01 8.29
N LYS A 661 -17.67 24.71 7.48
CA LYS A 661 -17.04 24.11 6.29
C LYS A 661 -16.19 22.89 6.68
N MET A 662 -15.40 22.98 7.76
CA MET A 662 -14.62 21.83 8.26
C MET A 662 -15.51 20.70 8.81
N VAL A 663 -16.67 21.02 9.40
CA VAL A 663 -17.65 20.02 9.84
C VAL A 663 -18.26 19.30 8.64
N ASN A 664 -18.78 20.05 7.64
CA ASN A 664 -19.39 19.48 6.44
C ASN A 664 -18.47 18.50 5.72
N PHE A 665 -17.24 18.94 5.39
CA PHE A 665 -16.27 18.07 4.72
C PHE A 665 -15.71 16.99 5.67
N GLY A 666 -15.54 17.31 6.96
CA GLY A 666 -15.09 16.32 7.93
C GLY A 666 -16.05 15.13 8.03
N ILE A 667 -17.34 15.37 8.04
CA ILE A 667 -18.37 14.32 8.09
C ILE A 667 -18.40 13.51 6.80
N LEU A 668 -18.32 14.16 5.64
CA LEU A 668 -18.17 13.48 4.36
C LEU A 668 -16.99 12.50 4.36
N TYR A 669 -15.89 12.83 5.06
CA TYR A 669 -14.70 11.99 5.15
C TYR A 669 -14.68 11.09 6.40
N GLY A 670 -15.80 10.96 7.12
CA GLY A 670 -15.93 10.11 8.30
C GLY A 670 -15.00 10.50 9.45
N ILE A 671 -14.86 11.81 9.72
CA ILE A 671 -13.97 12.32 10.77
C ILE A 671 -14.50 11.95 12.15
N SER A 672 -13.61 11.51 13.04
CA SER A 672 -13.94 11.32 14.46
C SER A 672 -13.98 12.67 15.22
N GLY A 673 -14.65 12.71 16.39
CA GLY A 673 -14.64 13.88 17.25
C GLY A 673 -13.24 14.38 17.61
N PHE A 674 -12.30 13.45 17.84
CA PHE A 674 -10.90 13.81 18.06
C PHE A 674 -10.25 14.44 16.81
N GLY A 675 -10.48 13.85 15.63
CA GLY A 675 -9.97 14.39 14.36
C GLY A 675 -10.54 15.77 14.04
N LEU A 676 -11.84 15.97 14.28
CA LEU A 676 -12.50 17.25 14.09
C LEU A 676 -11.98 18.30 15.08
N ALA A 677 -11.84 17.95 16.36
CA ALA A 677 -11.26 18.84 17.38
C ALA A 677 -9.87 19.32 16.99
N THR A 678 -9.02 18.43 16.50
CA THR A 678 -7.66 18.76 16.03
C THR A 678 -7.69 19.76 14.87
N ARG A 679 -8.63 19.60 13.93
CA ARG A 679 -8.76 20.51 12.76
C ARG A 679 -9.36 21.87 13.12
N LEU A 680 -10.29 21.89 14.06
CA LEU A 680 -10.93 23.13 14.53
C LEU A 680 -9.99 23.99 15.37
N GLY A 681 -8.96 23.41 15.98
CA GLY A 681 -8.08 24.06 16.94
C GLY A 681 -8.86 24.52 18.19
N ASN A 682 -8.26 24.47 19.36
CA ASN A 682 -8.84 24.97 20.62
C ASN A 682 -10.29 24.49 20.97
N VAL A 683 -10.71 23.32 20.40
CA VAL A 683 -11.99 22.70 20.68
C VAL A 683 -11.75 21.37 21.38
N HIS A 684 -12.49 21.13 22.46
CA HIS A 684 -12.39 19.85 23.17
C HIS A 684 -13.01 18.71 22.35
N PRO A 685 -12.43 17.49 22.31
CA PRO A 685 -12.98 16.36 21.55
C PRO A 685 -14.46 16.08 21.82
N ALA A 686 -14.91 16.18 23.08
CA ALA A 686 -16.31 16.00 23.44
C ALA A 686 -17.23 17.10 22.87
N GLU A 687 -16.73 18.28 22.59
CA GLU A 687 -17.48 19.34 21.94
C GLU A 687 -17.57 19.10 20.42
N ALA A 688 -16.47 18.67 19.81
CA ALA A 688 -16.47 18.25 18.41
C ALA A 688 -17.41 17.06 18.16
N GLU A 689 -17.48 16.10 19.08
CA GLU A 689 -18.45 14.99 19.04
C GLU A 689 -19.90 15.50 19.07
N ARG A 690 -20.19 16.53 19.90
CA ARG A 690 -21.53 17.16 19.92
C ARG A 690 -21.89 17.84 18.61
N TYR A 691 -20.90 18.45 17.92
CA TYR A 691 -21.14 19.05 16.60
C TYR A 691 -21.49 17.99 15.56
N ILE A 692 -20.77 16.85 15.54
CA ILE A 692 -21.06 15.71 14.67
C ILE A 692 -22.45 15.17 14.97
N LYS A 693 -22.80 14.99 16.24
CA LYS A 693 -24.11 14.48 16.64
C LYS A 693 -25.25 15.42 16.20
N ARG A 694 -25.12 16.74 16.42
CA ARG A 694 -26.10 17.73 15.97
C ARG A 694 -26.24 17.76 14.45
N TYR A 695 -25.15 17.57 13.71
CA TYR A 695 -25.20 17.47 12.26
C TYR A 695 -26.11 16.32 11.84
N PHE A 696 -25.89 15.13 12.38
CA PHE A 696 -26.71 13.95 12.06
C PHE A 696 -28.14 14.05 12.55
N GLU A 697 -28.40 14.70 13.69
CA GLU A 697 -29.75 15.01 14.16
C GLU A 697 -30.49 15.97 13.20
N ARG A 698 -29.74 16.88 12.57
CA ARG A 698 -30.28 17.86 11.62
C ARG A 698 -30.48 17.27 10.21
N TYR A 699 -29.62 16.34 9.82
CA TYR A 699 -29.63 15.70 8.50
C TYR A 699 -29.81 14.17 8.63
N PRO A 700 -31.00 13.70 9.08
CA PRO A 700 -31.20 12.29 9.39
C PRO A 700 -31.05 11.36 8.18
N ARG A 701 -31.45 11.80 6.99
CA ARG A 701 -31.30 11.02 5.77
C ARG A 701 -29.85 10.77 5.37
N VAL A 702 -28.92 11.62 5.81
CA VAL A 702 -27.49 11.36 5.63
C VAL A 702 -27.07 10.14 6.45
N THR A 703 -27.58 10.01 7.69
CA THR A 703 -27.31 8.84 8.54
C THR A 703 -27.91 7.56 7.94
N GLU A 704 -29.15 7.61 7.47
CA GLU A 704 -29.81 6.50 6.78
C GLU A 704 -29.00 6.05 5.56
N PHE A 705 -28.62 6.99 4.71
CA PHE A 705 -27.80 6.71 3.52
C PHE A 705 -26.42 6.12 3.85
N MET A 706 -25.76 6.59 4.92
CA MET A 706 -24.51 6.00 5.38
C MET A 706 -24.71 4.53 5.78
N GLN A 707 -25.77 4.25 6.52
CA GLN A 707 -26.07 2.89 6.96
C GLN A 707 -26.41 1.98 5.79
N GLU A 708 -27.29 2.42 4.88
CA GLU A 708 -27.63 1.67 3.65
C GLU A 708 -26.37 1.40 2.79
N THR A 709 -25.47 2.41 2.67
CA THR A 709 -24.23 2.24 1.94
C THR A 709 -23.34 1.16 2.56
N LEU A 710 -23.27 1.10 3.89
CA LEU A 710 -22.45 0.11 4.58
C LEU A 710 -23.05 -1.30 4.45
N GLU A 711 -24.35 -1.44 4.65
CA GLU A 711 -25.06 -2.71 4.50
C GLU A 711 -24.89 -3.26 3.07
N GLU A 712 -25.08 -2.41 2.04
CA GLU A 712 -24.85 -2.77 0.64
C GLU A 712 -23.39 -3.16 0.37
N ALA A 713 -22.43 -2.40 0.90
CA ALA A 713 -21.00 -2.67 0.69
C ALA A 713 -20.52 -3.93 1.45
N GLU A 714 -21.11 -4.26 2.61
CA GLU A 714 -20.83 -5.51 3.33
C GLU A 714 -21.36 -6.73 2.56
N GLU A 715 -22.56 -6.61 1.95
CA GLU A 715 -23.17 -7.67 1.15
C GLU A 715 -22.39 -7.90 -0.15
N LEU A 716 -22.18 -6.82 -0.94
CA LEU A 716 -21.57 -6.90 -2.27
C LEU A 716 -20.04 -6.99 -2.25
N GLY A 717 -19.37 -6.53 -1.17
CA GLY A 717 -17.92 -6.39 -1.09
C GLY A 717 -17.36 -5.14 -1.76
N TYR A 718 -18.21 -4.29 -2.32
CA TYR A 718 -17.83 -3.03 -2.97
C TYR A 718 -18.90 -1.95 -2.79
N SER A 719 -18.51 -0.70 -2.98
CA SER A 719 -19.39 0.47 -3.07
C SER A 719 -19.40 1.00 -4.50
N THR A 720 -20.51 1.64 -4.94
CA THR A 720 -20.68 2.11 -6.34
C THR A 720 -20.95 3.60 -6.42
N THR A 721 -20.47 4.25 -7.51
CA THR A 721 -20.86 5.61 -7.90
C THR A 721 -22.22 5.62 -8.60
N LEU A 722 -22.77 6.81 -8.90
CA LEU A 722 -23.98 6.96 -9.74
C LEU A 722 -23.77 6.46 -11.20
N PHE A 723 -22.53 6.30 -11.63
CA PHE A 723 -22.16 5.75 -12.93
C PHE A 723 -21.87 4.25 -12.91
N GLY A 724 -21.98 3.60 -11.73
CA GLY A 724 -21.71 2.18 -11.56
C GLY A 724 -20.25 1.82 -11.29
N ARG A 725 -19.33 2.79 -11.26
CA ARG A 725 -17.91 2.53 -10.92
C ARG A 725 -17.85 1.83 -9.57
N ARG A 726 -17.10 0.72 -9.49
CA ARG A 726 -16.95 -0.08 -8.28
C ARG A 726 -15.69 0.30 -7.50
N ARG A 727 -15.82 0.38 -6.18
CA ARG A 727 -14.70 0.44 -5.24
C ARG A 727 -14.82 -0.73 -4.27
N TYR A 728 -13.97 -1.72 -4.42
CA TYR A 728 -13.90 -2.85 -3.49
C TYR A 728 -13.45 -2.40 -2.11
N VAL A 729 -14.09 -2.91 -1.05
CA VAL A 729 -13.85 -2.52 0.33
C VAL A 729 -13.65 -3.75 1.22
N PRO A 730 -12.56 -4.50 1.00
CA PRO A 730 -12.26 -5.68 1.81
C PRO A 730 -12.09 -5.37 3.30
N GLU A 731 -11.74 -4.13 3.63
CA GLU A 731 -11.58 -3.64 4.99
C GLU A 731 -12.83 -3.81 5.85
N LEU A 732 -14.03 -3.81 5.28
CA LEU A 732 -15.30 -4.01 6.01
C LEU A 732 -15.38 -5.39 6.66
N ARG A 733 -14.79 -6.40 6.05
CA ARG A 733 -14.78 -7.79 6.54
C ARG A 733 -13.62 -8.08 7.49
N ASN A 734 -12.77 -7.10 7.79
CA ASN A 734 -11.62 -7.28 8.65
C ASN A 734 -12.04 -7.39 10.13
N ALA A 735 -11.42 -8.32 10.87
CA ALA A 735 -11.68 -8.53 12.29
C ALA A 735 -11.24 -7.33 13.15
N ASN A 736 -10.22 -6.59 12.71
CA ASN A 736 -9.73 -5.40 13.39
C ASN A 736 -10.72 -4.22 13.25
N LYS A 737 -11.27 -3.78 14.35
CA LYS A 737 -12.25 -2.67 14.39
C LYS A 737 -11.74 -1.36 13.78
N ASN A 738 -10.44 -1.07 13.86
CA ASN A 738 -9.88 0.14 13.28
C ASN A 738 -9.81 0.04 11.74
N VAL A 739 -9.47 -1.14 11.22
CA VAL A 739 -9.48 -1.42 9.78
C VAL A 739 -10.91 -1.40 9.26
N ARG A 740 -11.86 -2.01 9.97
CA ARG A 740 -13.29 -1.95 9.61
C ARG A 740 -13.81 -0.52 9.55
N LYS A 741 -13.51 0.32 10.56
CA LYS A 741 -13.85 1.76 10.52
C LYS A 741 -13.18 2.51 9.38
N LEU A 742 -12.01 2.08 8.92
CA LEU A 742 -11.41 2.61 7.70
C LEU A 742 -12.25 2.21 6.49
N GLY A 743 -12.68 0.93 6.41
CA GLY A 743 -13.58 0.41 5.37
C GLY A 743 -14.89 1.17 5.30
N GLU A 744 -15.54 1.45 6.44
CA GLU A 744 -16.77 2.26 6.52
C GLU A 744 -16.59 3.62 5.84
N ARG A 745 -15.46 4.29 6.11
CA ARG A 745 -15.15 5.58 5.49
C ARG A 745 -14.86 5.46 4.00
N ILE A 746 -14.14 4.41 3.59
CA ILE A 746 -13.84 4.16 2.17
C ILE A 746 -15.13 3.92 1.39
N ALA A 747 -16.05 3.09 1.90
CA ALA A 747 -17.30 2.77 1.26
C ALA A 747 -18.17 4.02 1.01
N PHE A 748 -18.35 4.85 2.03
CA PHE A 748 -19.12 6.08 1.93
C PHE A 748 -18.47 7.11 1.00
N ASN A 749 -17.16 7.35 1.17
CA ASN A 749 -16.43 8.30 0.33
C ASN A 749 -16.41 7.90 -1.14
N ALA A 750 -16.32 6.61 -1.45
CA ALA A 750 -16.31 6.11 -2.81
C ALA A 750 -17.57 6.53 -3.60
N ARG A 751 -18.74 6.52 -2.95
CA ARG A 751 -20.00 6.96 -3.58
C ARG A 751 -19.95 8.44 -3.97
N VAL A 752 -19.55 9.30 -3.06
CA VAL A 752 -19.60 10.75 -3.26
C VAL A 752 -18.43 11.23 -4.11
N GLN A 753 -17.18 10.90 -3.70
CA GLN A 753 -15.98 11.35 -4.41
C GLN A 753 -15.83 10.69 -5.77
N GLY A 754 -16.15 9.40 -5.88
CA GLY A 754 -16.11 8.71 -7.16
C GLY A 754 -17.13 9.28 -8.13
N THR A 755 -18.34 9.61 -7.67
CA THR A 755 -19.33 10.27 -8.52
C THR A 755 -18.88 11.67 -8.97
N ALA A 756 -18.23 12.45 -8.09
CA ALA A 756 -17.67 13.73 -8.48
C ALA A 756 -16.57 13.57 -9.57
N ALA A 757 -15.72 12.55 -9.41
CA ALA A 757 -14.72 12.23 -10.42
C ALA A 757 -15.33 11.79 -11.76
N ASP A 758 -16.40 11.01 -11.73
CA ASP A 758 -17.09 10.60 -12.96
C ASP A 758 -17.76 11.78 -13.64
N ILE A 759 -18.38 12.69 -12.90
CA ILE A 759 -19.04 13.90 -13.46
C ILE A 759 -18.03 14.80 -14.18
N ILE A 760 -16.88 15.09 -13.56
CA ILE A 760 -15.87 15.94 -14.22
C ILE A 760 -15.27 15.26 -15.45
N LYS A 761 -15.10 13.94 -15.45
CA LYS A 761 -14.65 13.18 -16.61
C LYS A 761 -15.63 13.28 -17.78
N VAL A 762 -16.94 13.14 -17.49
CA VAL A 762 -17.99 13.35 -18.51
C VAL A 762 -17.90 14.76 -19.09
N ALA A 763 -17.73 15.77 -18.26
CA ALA A 763 -17.58 17.16 -18.73
C ALA A 763 -16.34 17.32 -19.62
N MET A 764 -15.21 16.71 -19.24
CA MET A 764 -13.97 16.77 -20.04
C MET A 764 -14.15 16.13 -21.41
N VAL A 765 -14.76 14.95 -21.48
CA VAL A 765 -15.03 14.22 -22.73
C VAL A 765 -16.00 15.00 -23.64
N ASP A 766 -17.02 15.63 -23.05
CA ASP A 766 -18.00 16.42 -23.84
C ASP A 766 -17.43 17.75 -24.32
N LEU A 767 -16.56 18.40 -23.56
CA LEU A 767 -15.95 19.69 -23.89
C LEU A 767 -14.84 19.58 -24.95
N ALA A 768 -13.95 18.60 -24.80
CA ALA A 768 -12.72 18.51 -25.62
C ALA A 768 -12.94 18.66 -27.14
N PRO A 769 -13.89 17.96 -27.78
CA PRO A 769 -14.08 18.08 -29.25
C PRO A 769 -14.65 19.44 -29.69
N ARG A 770 -15.13 20.27 -28.74
CA ARG A 770 -15.75 21.58 -29.05
C ARG A 770 -14.78 22.74 -28.99
N LEU A 771 -13.70 22.58 -28.21
CA LEU A 771 -12.75 23.67 -27.91
C LEU A 771 -11.95 24.13 -29.12
N GLY A 772 -11.46 23.21 -29.94
CA GLY A 772 -10.58 23.53 -31.08
C GLY A 772 -11.18 24.53 -32.05
N SER A 773 -12.49 24.48 -32.30
CA SER A 773 -13.19 25.43 -33.18
C SER A 773 -13.31 26.82 -32.57
N LEU A 774 -13.10 26.98 -31.27
CA LEU A 774 -13.14 28.22 -30.51
C LEU A 774 -11.74 28.75 -30.17
N GLY A 775 -10.68 28.19 -30.73
CA GLY A 775 -9.31 28.59 -30.41
C GLY A 775 -8.98 28.39 -28.92
N ALA A 776 -9.48 27.31 -28.35
CA ALA A 776 -9.30 27.01 -26.93
C ALA A 776 -8.74 25.61 -26.74
N ASP A 777 -7.89 25.47 -25.76
CA ASP A 777 -7.28 24.21 -25.36
C ASP A 777 -7.55 23.93 -23.87
N MET A 778 -7.94 22.70 -23.51
CA MET A 778 -7.97 22.25 -22.13
C MET A 778 -6.53 21.89 -21.75
N ILE A 779 -5.95 22.59 -20.76
CA ILE A 779 -4.54 22.46 -20.43
C ILE A 779 -4.30 21.83 -19.05
N MET A 780 -5.33 21.76 -18.20
CA MET A 780 -5.19 21.11 -16.88
C MET A 780 -6.56 20.74 -16.27
N GLN A 781 -6.56 19.69 -15.48
CA GLN A 781 -7.63 19.32 -14.55
C GLN A 781 -7.06 19.25 -13.14
N VAL A 782 -7.65 20.00 -12.18
CA VAL A 782 -7.22 20.04 -10.79
C VAL A 782 -8.42 19.90 -9.86
N HIS A 783 -8.53 18.79 -9.14
CA HIS A 783 -9.67 18.47 -8.27
C HIS A 783 -11.01 18.57 -9.02
N ASP A 784 -11.79 19.60 -8.73
CA ASP A 784 -13.11 19.86 -9.32
C ASP A 784 -13.05 21.02 -10.38
N GLU A 785 -11.84 21.42 -10.79
CA GLU A 785 -11.54 22.58 -11.65
C GLU A 785 -10.97 22.13 -13.00
N LEU A 786 -11.43 22.77 -14.09
CA LEU A 786 -10.87 22.68 -15.42
C LEU A 786 -10.22 23.99 -15.82
N VAL A 787 -9.02 23.94 -16.41
CA VAL A 787 -8.26 25.12 -16.86
C VAL A 787 -8.11 25.07 -18.36
N PHE A 788 -8.46 26.17 -19.03
CA PHE A 788 -8.40 26.33 -20.47
C PHE A 788 -7.50 27.51 -20.83
N ASP A 789 -6.72 27.36 -21.89
CA ASP A 789 -5.95 28.42 -22.58
C ASP A 789 -6.73 28.83 -23.78
N VAL A 790 -7.23 30.07 -23.85
CA VAL A 790 -8.29 30.52 -24.79
C VAL A 790 -7.88 31.78 -25.50
N ASP A 791 -8.09 31.85 -26.83
CA ASP A 791 -7.91 33.06 -27.58
C ASP A 791 -8.74 34.22 -26.99
N GLU A 792 -8.13 35.40 -26.83
CA GLU A 792 -8.72 36.52 -26.06
C GLU A 792 -10.12 36.95 -26.58
N ASP A 793 -10.36 36.81 -27.88
CA ASP A 793 -11.64 37.16 -28.51
C ASP A 793 -12.79 36.15 -28.18
N ASN A 794 -12.46 34.93 -27.72
CA ASN A 794 -13.41 33.83 -27.51
C ASN A 794 -13.63 33.48 -26.02
N VAL A 795 -13.09 34.27 -25.12
CA VAL A 795 -13.11 34.00 -23.66
C VAL A 795 -14.53 33.83 -23.11
N GLU A 796 -15.47 34.74 -23.46
CA GLU A 796 -16.85 34.68 -22.97
C GLU A 796 -17.55 33.43 -23.51
N GLU A 797 -17.39 33.13 -24.83
CA GLU A 797 -18.04 31.98 -25.44
C GLU A 797 -17.52 30.64 -24.87
N VAL A 798 -16.23 30.54 -24.62
CA VAL A 798 -15.62 29.33 -24.01
C VAL A 798 -16.03 29.20 -22.54
N ALA A 799 -16.09 30.29 -21.78
CA ALA A 799 -16.54 30.28 -20.40
C ALA A 799 -18.01 29.83 -20.30
N ASP A 800 -18.89 30.37 -21.10
CA ASP A 800 -20.30 29.97 -21.15
C ASP A 800 -20.43 28.49 -21.57
N LEU A 801 -19.70 28.05 -22.61
CA LEU A 801 -19.67 26.66 -23.01
C LEU A 801 -19.20 25.73 -21.89
N ALA A 802 -18.12 26.10 -21.20
CA ALA A 802 -17.60 25.31 -20.07
C ALA A 802 -18.63 25.18 -18.94
N VAL A 803 -19.26 26.29 -18.55
CA VAL A 803 -20.32 26.30 -17.53
C VAL A 803 -21.48 25.41 -17.97
N ASP A 804 -22.01 25.61 -19.18
CA ASP A 804 -23.16 24.86 -19.69
C ASP A 804 -22.89 23.35 -19.74
N ARG A 805 -21.72 22.93 -20.25
CA ARG A 805 -21.39 21.51 -20.38
C ARG A 805 -21.07 20.85 -19.04
N MET A 806 -20.35 21.55 -18.17
CA MET A 806 -20.07 21.06 -16.82
C MET A 806 -21.36 20.92 -15.99
N VAL A 807 -22.29 21.87 -16.07
CA VAL A 807 -23.59 21.76 -15.41
C VAL A 807 -24.43 20.61 -15.99
N ALA A 808 -24.39 20.42 -17.29
CA ALA A 808 -25.12 19.38 -18.01
C ALA A 808 -24.52 17.96 -17.85
N ALA A 809 -23.30 17.82 -17.32
CA ALA A 809 -22.60 16.54 -17.22
C ALA A 809 -23.39 15.47 -16.42
N TYR A 810 -24.20 15.88 -15.47
CA TYR A 810 -25.13 15.00 -14.77
C TYR A 810 -26.34 15.76 -14.20
N ASN A 811 -27.52 15.19 -14.28
CA ASN A 811 -28.74 15.81 -13.79
C ASN A 811 -28.94 15.54 -12.30
N LEU A 812 -28.31 16.36 -11.45
CA LEU A 812 -28.48 16.29 -9.99
C LEU A 812 -29.70 17.08 -9.50
N ARG A 813 -30.15 16.74 -8.32
CA ARG A 813 -31.10 17.54 -7.54
C ARG A 813 -30.57 17.73 -6.12
N PRO A 814 -30.04 18.89 -5.74
CA PRO A 814 -29.99 20.18 -6.48
C PRO A 814 -29.08 20.13 -7.70
N PRO A 815 -29.30 21.02 -8.69
CA PRO A 815 -28.49 21.06 -9.91
C PRO A 815 -27.04 21.39 -9.61
N LEU A 816 -26.12 20.94 -10.49
CA LEU A 816 -24.73 21.35 -10.45
C LEU A 816 -24.63 22.88 -10.65
N GLU A 817 -23.61 23.47 -10.10
CA GLU A 817 -23.29 24.91 -10.27
C GLU A 817 -21.79 25.02 -10.53
N VAL A 818 -21.44 25.88 -11.49
CA VAL A 818 -20.05 26.08 -11.94
C VAL A 818 -19.77 27.58 -11.95
N GLU A 819 -18.63 27.96 -11.42
CA GLU A 819 -18.11 29.34 -11.47
C GLU A 819 -17.02 29.41 -12.51
N ALA A 820 -17.14 30.33 -13.47
CA ALA A 820 -16.07 30.64 -14.42
C ALA A 820 -15.29 31.88 -13.98
N LYS A 821 -13.99 31.83 -14.11
CA LYS A 821 -13.05 32.90 -13.81
C LYS A 821 -12.08 33.07 -14.98
N VAL A 822 -11.59 34.31 -15.18
CA VAL A 822 -10.67 34.66 -16.24
C VAL A 822 -9.47 35.43 -15.73
N GLY A 823 -8.31 35.24 -16.34
CA GLY A 823 -7.10 35.99 -16.01
C GLY A 823 -5.92 35.62 -16.89
N ASP A 824 -4.82 36.34 -16.73
CA ASP A 824 -3.57 36.06 -17.44
C ASP A 824 -2.72 35.02 -16.72
N ARG A 825 -2.98 34.82 -15.45
CA ARG A 825 -2.22 33.94 -14.53
C ARG A 825 -3.18 33.11 -13.70
N TRP A 826 -2.87 31.85 -13.49
CA TRP A 826 -3.76 30.91 -12.79
C TRP A 826 -4.07 31.31 -11.33
N GLY A 827 -3.10 31.96 -10.63
CA GLY A 827 -3.34 32.47 -9.29
C GLY A 827 -4.09 33.80 -9.24
N GLN A 828 -4.29 34.49 -10.38
CA GLN A 828 -4.86 35.84 -10.48
C GLN A 828 -6.11 35.88 -11.36
N VAL A 829 -6.92 34.85 -11.29
CA VAL A 829 -8.21 34.82 -12.01
C VAL A 829 -9.31 35.50 -11.22
N SER A 830 -10.22 36.21 -11.91
CA SER A 830 -11.36 36.89 -11.32
C SER A 830 -12.67 36.37 -11.95
N PRO A 831 -13.81 36.36 -11.22
CA PRO A 831 -15.11 36.00 -11.81
C PRO A 831 -15.38 36.77 -13.10
N LEU A 832 -15.95 36.07 -14.05
CA LEU A 832 -16.35 36.62 -15.34
C LEU A 832 -17.71 37.32 -15.23
#